data_26eaebe7f8b65aadbd1cb81d715a52ec
#
_entry.id   26eaebe7f8b65aadbd1cb81d715a52ec
#
_cell.length_a   1.000
_cell.length_b   1.000
_cell.length_c   1.000
_cell.angle_alpha   90.00
_cell.angle_beta   90.00
_cell.angle_gamma   90.00
#
_symmetry.space_group_name_H-M   'P 1'
#
loop_
_entity.id
_entity.type
_entity.pdbx_description
1 polymer ?
#
loop_
_entity_poly.entity_id
_entity_poly.type
_entity_poly.pdbx_seq_one_letter_code
_entity_poly.pdbx_strand_id
1 'polypeptide(L)'
;MRQRFVENASLEEFYKLIEKVKKEAHTNVWFALSSFETAYSRAGDDSLYIKSFFLDIDVGKEKNSYATKDEAQDAVINWIEKVKLPEPTVVDSGNGFHIYWILKEEIPTKEWLPYAQKLKQLCVDHGLVIDPAVPADRARILRVPGTLNFGKNCDAVDPPLAEVITDITTYSLEEFVSCLGEVAKPVGEFNLTQVKRGLDEDTKKLLGYDDYEFEFSELAQKSLAGNGCNQIRWIIENTASCPEPMWYAGISVAARCVDADTAIHLLSEGHPKYTPTETEQKAQHSLADARWAHGCEAFEGLNPGGCDGCPYKGKVRSNSPIGIVARLKLAEQSPDDSSESANSEEKGSEVIPKEFLKFPPDLFPFMRPANGGIYFQPAPDKNGIQQAPYQVYPYDIIPIKRLTSPFEGESLQLMIRMPQDGDTQHILPLRYLGMPDKYKEFLYSNGIMVNDKGVALLKEYFMKWASHFIHRRKAENMRIQMGWTSPSYESFVSGGIEITPKGDFECPVSPSLRNVSPHIRPNGTYGGWRTAAEEFLRPGFELHRLSLLTGFGSILVPMTNIGGLIISLSGEKGSGKTGALQAGLSVFGDPIKQKITTQDGATTNGIFQRATTLRNLLVGIDETSNFKPQVISDAIFKLPMNEQPKIRLQTSYNLERKVSDGSSQLVLMTTNQSNKQKLFATGKANPEGELRRLLEFHINKPPGLTESEGQHLFNPFKEHFGHAGPMFVKALYDYNIDNAKKTVTDWKLRILKDFVDDTGYSYWTGGLAAILAAGEIAIKSKILDYDLEDLYRFVLKEMWDMHYQERRTKKSYEDIINEFIINHMNSILMINDGKVVMEPKGDKLLIRTEVHTGRVFISSSAMKEHLDKLQINITAFEGELLHKGILKKGGKNMTAPYKLRFGAGWKFNVANIQGYEFRLDVSDLFDEDLSSD
;
A
#
# COMPACT_ATOMS: atom_id res chain seq x y z
N MET A 1 22.03 -9.59 -1.11
CA MET A 1 23.25 -8.80 -1.38
C MET A 1 24.11 -8.80 -0.14
N ARG A 2 25.41 -9.08 -0.25
CA ARG A 2 26.38 -8.93 0.88
C ARG A 2 27.14 -7.64 0.66
N GLN A 3 27.18 -6.75 1.64
CA GLN A 3 27.98 -5.53 1.63
C GLN A 3 29.27 -5.77 2.39
N ARG A 4 30.36 -5.19 1.90
CA ARG A 4 31.65 -5.17 2.61
C ARG A 4 32.16 -3.74 2.59
N PHE A 5 32.48 -3.21 3.73
CA PHE A 5 33.13 -1.93 3.90
C PHE A 5 34.62 -2.17 4.11
N VAL A 6 35.44 -1.32 3.53
CA VAL A 6 36.90 -1.37 3.65
C VAL A 6 37.32 -0.02 4.19
N GLU A 7 37.95 0.00 5.35
CA GLU A 7 38.41 1.18 6.03
C GLU A 7 39.75 1.63 5.44
N ASN A 8 39.88 2.90 5.06
CA ASN A 8 41.09 3.50 4.50
C ASN A 8 41.78 2.63 3.44
N ALA A 9 40.99 2.01 2.57
CA ALA A 9 41.47 1.01 1.62
C ALA A 9 42.55 1.59 0.72
N SER A 10 43.75 1.00 0.80
CA SER A 10 44.71 1.14 -0.30
C SER A 10 44.07 0.51 -1.55
N LEU A 11 44.37 1.05 -2.71
CA LEU A 11 43.89 0.51 -4.00
C LEU A 11 44.18 -0.98 -4.11
N GLU A 12 45.28 -1.46 -3.51
CA GLU A 12 45.71 -2.85 -3.47
C GLU A 12 44.77 -3.75 -2.65
N GLU A 13 44.26 -3.29 -1.50
CA GLU A 13 43.31 -4.04 -0.67
C GLU A 13 41.94 -4.14 -1.36
N PHE A 14 41.55 -3.07 -2.03
CA PHE A 14 40.32 -3.07 -2.82
C PHE A 14 40.41 -4.06 -3.99
N TYR A 15 41.51 -4.10 -4.74
CA TYR A 15 41.77 -5.10 -5.79
C TYR A 15 41.75 -6.53 -5.25
N LYS A 16 42.46 -6.78 -4.13
CA LYS A 16 42.46 -8.11 -3.49
C LYS A 16 41.06 -8.58 -3.11
N LEU A 17 40.19 -7.66 -2.66
CA LEU A 17 38.82 -7.97 -2.33
C LEU A 17 38.00 -8.31 -3.59
N ILE A 18 38.12 -7.54 -4.66
CA ILE A 18 37.45 -7.82 -5.95
C ILE A 18 37.89 -9.17 -6.49
N GLU A 19 39.18 -9.45 -6.55
CA GLU A 19 39.71 -10.73 -7.02
C GLU A 19 39.26 -11.92 -6.16
N LYS A 20 39.04 -11.72 -4.87
CA LYS A 20 38.45 -12.74 -4.00
C LYS A 20 36.98 -13.00 -4.33
N VAL A 21 36.19 -11.95 -4.58
CA VAL A 21 34.75 -12.08 -4.87
C VAL A 21 34.52 -12.60 -6.29
N LYS A 22 35.35 -12.26 -7.26
CA LYS A 22 35.31 -12.81 -8.64
C LYS A 22 35.39 -14.34 -8.68
N LYS A 23 36.05 -14.95 -7.70
CA LYS A 23 36.19 -16.42 -7.60
C LYS A 23 34.94 -17.12 -7.08
N GLU A 24 33.97 -16.38 -6.54
CA GLU A 24 32.70 -16.92 -6.12
C GLU A 24 31.80 -17.12 -7.38
N ALA A 25 31.36 -18.34 -7.67
CA ALA A 25 30.59 -18.67 -8.86
C ALA A 25 29.29 -17.85 -8.94
N HIS A 26 28.94 -17.37 -10.14
CA HIS A 26 27.71 -16.62 -10.44
C HIS A 26 27.47 -15.38 -9.55
N THR A 27 28.54 -14.66 -9.21
CA THR A 27 28.45 -13.49 -8.32
C THR A 27 28.56 -12.18 -9.09
N ASN A 28 27.50 -11.35 -9.03
CA ASN A 28 27.54 -9.97 -9.48
C ASN A 28 28.30 -9.10 -8.49
N VAL A 29 29.17 -8.23 -8.99
CA VAL A 29 30.00 -7.35 -8.16
C VAL A 29 29.69 -5.89 -8.48
N TRP A 30 29.38 -5.12 -7.45
CA TRP A 30 29.17 -3.67 -7.54
C TRP A 30 30.06 -2.94 -6.54
N PHE A 31 30.42 -1.70 -6.84
CA PHE A 31 31.12 -0.82 -5.92
C PHE A 31 30.31 0.46 -5.70
N ALA A 32 30.43 1.05 -4.51
CA ALA A 32 29.85 2.33 -4.23
C ALA A 32 30.72 3.46 -4.81
N LEU A 33 30.07 4.48 -5.35
CA LEU A 33 30.76 5.62 -5.97
C LEU A 33 31.14 6.71 -4.96
N SER A 34 30.60 6.60 -3.73
CA SER A 34 30.90 7.49 -2.62
C SER A 34 31.60 6.74 -1.49
N SER A 35 32.40 7.45 -0.69
CA SER A 35 32.83 7.04 0.64
C SER A 35 31.72 7.34 1.67
N PHE A 36 31.72 6.62 2.81
CA PHE A 36 30.71 6.72 3.86
C PHE A 36 31.34 6.91 5.22
N GLU A 37 30.64 7.61 6.11
CA GLU A 37 31.10 7.94 7.45
C GLU A 37 31.26 6.68 8.33
N THR A 38 30.43 5.66 8.14
CA THR A 38 30.43 4.46 8.95
C THR A 38 30.44 3.18 8.13
N ALA A 39 30.95 2.08 8.70
CA ALA A 39 30.92 0.74 8.11
C ALA A 39 29.53 0.04 8.23
N TYR A 40 28.52 0.72 8.75
CA TYR A 40 27.22 0.12 9.06
C TYR A 40 26.09 0.62 8.18
N SER A 41 26.28 1.77 7.54
CA SER A 41 25.25 2.41 6.72
C SER A 41 25.81 2.85 5.37
N ARG A 42 24.98 2.70 4.32
CA ARG A 42 25.23 3.22 2.98
C ARG A 42 24.05 4.12 2.56
N ALA A 43 23.49 4.87 3.48
CA ALA A 43 22.48 5.86 3.17
C ALA A 43 23.12 7.07 2.49
N GLY A 44 22.37 7.78 1.65
CA GLY A 44 22.87 8.98 0.98
C GLY A 44 23.33 10.07 1.94
N ASP A 45 22.70 10.17 3.10
CA ASP A 45 23.04 11.15 4.13
C ASP A 45 24.35 10.83 4.87
N ASP A 46 24.77 9.57 4.87
CA ASP A 46 26.04 9.12 5.44
C ASP A 46 27.20 9.16 4.44
N SER A 47 26.95 9.62 3.20
CA SER A 47 27.98 9.74 2.16
C SER A 47 28.85 10.97 2.41
N LEU A 48 30.17 10.80 2.34
CA LEU A 48 31.16 11.86 2.63
C LEU A 48 31.71 12.49 1.36
N TYR A 49 32.41 11.70 0.56
CA TYR A 49 33.13 12.17 -0.62
C TYR A 49 32.78 11.33 -1.84
N ILE A 50 32.90 11.96 -3.00
CA ILE A 50 32.69 11.35 -4.31
C ILE A 50 33.67 11.90 -5.33
N LYS A 51 34.05 11.08 -6.32
CA LYS A 51 35.07 11.43 -7.29
C LYS A 51 34.62 11.41 -8.74
N SER A 52 33.33 11.28 -9.01
CA SER A 52 32.80 11.26 -10.37
C SER A 52 31.34 11.73 -10.46
N PHE A 53 30.99 12.29 -11.63
CA PHE A 53 29.61 12.37 -12.10
C PHE A 53 29.34 11.17 -12.98
N PHE A 54 28.08 10.70 -13.04
CA PHE A 54 27.77 9.44 -13.73
C PHE A 54 26.34 9.38 -14.23
N LEU A 55 26.14 8.57 -15.30
CA LEU A 55 24.84 8.17 -15.83
C LEU A 55 24.80 6.66 -16.00
N ASP A 56 23.59 6.09 -16.01
CA ASP A 56 23.32 4.70 -16.28
C ASP A 56 22.35 4.61 -17.47
N ILE A 57 22.79 3.97 -18.55
CA ILE A 57 22.09 3.88 -19.82
C ILE A 57 21.73 2.40 -20.02
N ASP A 58 20.46 2.06 -19.85
CA ASP A 58 19.96 0.70 -20.01
C ASP A 58 19.62 0.37 -21.46
N VAL A 59 19.88 -0.88 -21.86
CA VAL A 59 19.51 -1.45 -23.15
C VAL A 59 18.64 -2.69 -22.93
N GLY A 60 17.54 -2.78 -23.65
CA GLY A 60 16.62 -3.92 -23.57
C GLY A 60 15.15 -3.55 -23.75
N LYS A 61 14.27 -4.35 -23.15
CA LYS A 61 12.80 -4.20 -23.27
C LYS A 61 12.15 -3.49 -22.10
N GLU A 62 12.92 -2.90 -21.21
CA GLU A 62 12.40 -2.22 -20.05
C GLU A 62 11.95 -0.78 -20.38
N LYS A 63 11.09 -0.22 -19.52
CA LYS A 63 10.65 1.17 -19.69
C LYS A 63 11.85 2.08 -19.36
N ASN A 64 12.15 3.03 -20.20
CA ASN A 64 13.32 3.91 -20.13
C ASN A 64 14.64 3.22 -20.50
N SER A 65 14.64 2.38 -21.52
CA SER A 65 15.86 1.77 -22.10
C SER A 65 15.87 1.93 -23.62
N TYR A 66 17.04 1.87 -24.23
CA TYR A 66 17.21 1.81 -25.67
C TYR A 66 17.00 0.38 -26.17
N ALA A 67 16.59 0.24 -27.44
CA ALA A 67 16.34 -1.11 -28.00
C ALA A 67 17.65 -1.87 -28.27
N THR A 68 18.72 -1.17 -28.70
CA THR A 68 20.03 -1.74 -28.99
C THR A 68 21.16 -0.91 -28.38
N LYS A 69 22.37 -1.53 -28.27
CA LYS A 69 23.56 -0.81 -27.80
C LYS A 69 24.01 0.28 -28.77
N ASP A 70 23.88 0.05 -30.06
CA ASP A 70 24.24 1.03 -31.08
C ASP A 70 23.36 2.28 -30.97
N GLU A 71 22.04 2.10 -30.80
CA GLU A 71 21.11 3.20 -30.59
C GLU A 71 21.43 4.00 -29.30
N ALA A 72 21.76 3.29 -28.20
CA ALA A 72 22.17 3.90 -26.96
C ALA A 72 23.47 4.69 -27.08
N GLN A 73 24.45 4.15 -27.78
CA GLN A 73 25.75 4.79 -28.03
C GLN A 73 25.60 6.05 -28.87
N ASP A 74 24.87 5.98 -29.98
CA ASP A 74 24.57 7.13 -30.84
C ASP A 74 23.82 8.23 -30.08
N ALA A 75 22.85 7.85 -29.25
CA ALA A 75 22.11 8.81 -28.44
C ALA A 75 23.02 9.53 -27.42
N VAL A 76 23.91 8.81 -26.75
CA VAL A 76 24.87 9.37 -25.80
C VAL A 76 25.86 10.32 -26.50
N ILE A 77 26.43 9.92 -27.63
CA ILE A 77 27.37 10.75 -28.42
C ILE A 77 26.70 12.04 -28.87
N ASN A 78 25.55 11.93 -29.54
CA ASN A 78 24.78 13.09 -30.01
C ASN A 78 24.37 14.04 -28.87
N TRP A 79 24.03 13.46 -27.69
CA TRP A 79 23.68 14.26 -26.54
C TRP A 79 24.87 15.00 -25.96
N ILE A 80 26.05 14.34 -25.81
CA ILE A 80 27.28 14.97 -25.31
C ILE A 80 27.72 16.15 -26.20
N GLU A 81 27.66 15.95 -27.52
CA GLU A 81 27.98 17.01 -28.49
C GLU A 81 27.00 18.19 -28.37
N LYS A 82 25.69 17.89 -28.23
CA LYS A 82 24.63 18.88 -28.11
C LYS A 82 24.74 19.73 -26.85
N VAL A 83 25.05 19.10 -25.71
CA VAL A 83 25.17 19.80 -24.42
C VAL A 83 26.61 20.30 -24.18
N LYS A 84 27.57 19.98 -25.05
CA LYS A 84 28.97 20.38 -25.00
C LYS A 84 29.68 19.94 -23.72
N LEU A 85 29.35 18.75 -23.21
CA LEU A 85 30.11 18.16 -22.13
C LEU A 85 31.41 17.55 -22.63
N PRO A 86 32.44 17.46 -21.80
CA PRO A 86 33.71 16.82 -22.18
C PRO A 86 33.53 15.31 -22.35
N GLU A 87 34.49 14.66 -23.03
CA GLU A 87 34.45 13.21 -23.31
C GLU A 87 34.42 12.39 -22.02
N PRO A 88 33.43 11.51 -21.83
CA PRO A 88 33.33 10.66 -20.64
C PRO A 88 34.18 9.40 -20.73
N THR A 89 34.50 8.81 -19.60
CA THR A 89 34.91 7.41 -19.52
C THR A 89 33.64 6.54 -19.59
N VAL A 90 33.60 5.62 -20.55
CA VAL A 90 32.44 4.72 -20.77
C VAL A 90 32.81 3.29 -20.40
N VAL A 91 31.93 2.65 -19.65
CA VAL A 91 31.99 1.24 -19.28
C VAL A 91 30.82 0.51 -19.92
N ASP A 92 31.08 -0.46 -20.74
CA ASP A 92 30.04 -1.44 -21.14
C ASP A 92 29.71 -2.32 -19.93
N SER A 93 28.51 -2.22 -19.41
CA SER A 93 28.08 -2.98 -18.23
C SER A 93 27.56 -4.38 -18.55
N GLY A 94 27.58 -4.75 -19.84
CA GLY A 94 27.00 -5.97 -20.37
C GLY A 94 25.60 -5.77 -20.98
N ASN A 95 24.71 -5.07 -20.29
CA ASN A 95 23.33 -4.76 -20.74
C ASN A 95 23.06 -3.28 -20.98
N GLY A 96 24.11 -2.49 -21.13
CA GLY A 96 24.04 -1.04 -21.30
C GLY A 96 25.36 -0.37 -20.99
N PHE A 97 25.34 0.92 -20.73
CA PHE A 97 26.56 1.69 -20.52
C PHE A 97 26.50 2.48 -19.21
N HIS A 98 27.60 2.46 -18.44
CA HIS A 98 27.83 3.43 -17.39
C HIS A 98 28.75 4.53 -17.91
N ILE A 99 28.32 5.76 -17.82
CA ILE A 99 29.04 6.95 -18.31
C ILE A 99 29.63 7.68 -17.10
N TYR A 100 30.92 7.99 -17.12
CA TYR A 100 31.60 8.64 -16.00
C TYR A 100 32.36 9.88 -16.45
N TRP A 101 32.24 10.98 -15.69
CA TRP A 101 33.17 12.09 -15.69
C TRP A 101 33.95 12.06 -14.37
N ILE A 102 35.16 11.56 -14.43
CA ILE A 102 35.99 11.29 -13.25
C ILE A 102 36.71 12.58 -12.87
N LEU A 103 36.65 12.96 -11.61
CA LEU A 103 37.33 14.15 -11.10
C LEU A 103 38.78 13.84 -10.70
N LYS A 104 39.68 14.81 -10.86
CA LYS A 104 41.08 14.74 -10.38
C LYS A 104 41.10 14.59 -8.85
N GLU A 105 40.25 15.36 -8.15
CA GLU A 105 40.14 15.37 -6.71
C GLU A 105 38.76 14.87 -6.29
N GLU A 106 38.68 14.23 -5.12
CA GLU A 106 37.38 13.92 -4.50
C GLU A 106 36.75 15.18 -3.90
N ILE A 107 35.44 15.29 -3.95
CA ILE A 107 34.70 16.42 -3.40
C ILE A 107 33.63 15.95 -2.40
N PRO A 108 33.25 16.78 -1.42
CA PRO A 108 32.16 16.47 -0.52
C PRO A 108 30.87 16.21 -1.30
N THR A 109 30.15 15.13 -0.96
CA THR A 109 28.89 14.78 -1.66
C THR A 109 27.81 15.86 -1.56
N LYS A 110 27.89 16.72 -0.55
CA LYS A 110 26.99 17.89 -0.40
C LYS A 110 27.28 18.97 -1.45
N GLU A 111 28.56 19.16 -1.80
CA GLU A 111 28.99 20.08 -2.84
C GLU A 111 28.71 19.52 -4.24
N TRP A 112 28.90 18.21 -4.42
CA TRP A 112 28.65 17.49 -5.67
C TRP A 112 27.18 17.51 -6.09
N LEU A 113 26.25 17.36 -5.15
CA LEU A 113 24.83 17.11 -5.40
C LEU A 113 24.14 18.16 -6.30
N PRO A 114 24.34 19.48 -6.14
CA PRO A 114 23.72 20.47 -7.02
C PRO A 114 24.13 20.32 -8.48
N TYR A 115 25.39 20.00 -8.73
CA TYR A 115 25.93 19.79 -10.10
C TYR A 115 25.42 18.49 -10.70
N ALA A 116 25.27 17.43 -9.90
CA ALA A 116 24.68 16.15 -10.31
C ALA A 116 23.18 16.30 -10.66
N GLN A 117 22.45 17.11 -9.91
CA GLN A 117 21.06 17.47 -10.24
C GLN A 117 20.97 18.26 -11.55
N LYS A 118 21.91 19.16 -11.79
CA LYS A 118 21.98 19.91 -13.05
C LYS A 118 22.28 18.98 -14.23
N LEU A 119 23.21 18.04 -14.07
CA LEU A 119 23.49 17.01 -15.08
C LEU A 119 22.24 16.18 -15.41
N LYS A 120 21.52 15.73 -14.38
CA LYS A 120 20.24 15.04 -14.53
C LYS A 120 19.22 15.88 -15.30
N GLN A 121 19.12 17.18 -14.99
CA GLN A 121 18.19 18.07 -15.67
C GLN A 121 18.56 18.23 -17.17
N LEU A 122 19.85 18.31 -17.49
CA LEU A 122 20.32 18.36 -18.89
C LEU A 122 19.94 17.11 -19.68
N CYS A 123 19.96 15.91 -19.05
CA CYS A 123 19.49 14.70 -19.70
C CYS A 123 18.01 14.81 -20.06
N VAL A 124 17.17 15.30 -19.14
CA VAL A 124 15.72 15.47 -19.36
C VAL A 124 15.46 16.54 -20.43
N ASP A 125 16.08 17.71 -20.31
CA ASP A 125 15.84 18.86 -21.22
C ASP A 125 16.24 18.55 -22.67
N HIS A 126 17.23 17.67 -22.85
CA HIS A 126 17.75 17.30 -24.16
C HIS A 126 17.37 15.89 -24.61
N GLY A 127 16.49 15.20 -23.85
CA GLY A 127 15.82 13.98 -24.28
C GLY A 127 16.71 12.72 -24.25
N LEU A 128 17.79 12.69 -23.44
CA LEU A 128 18.56 11.48 -23.22
C LEU A 128 17.80 10.53 -22.29
N VAL A 129 17.59 9.30 -22.74
CA VAL A 129 16.90 8.27 -21.93
C VAL A 129 17.91 7.67 -20.94
N ILE A 130 17.67 7.87 -19.67
CA ILE A 130 18.51 7.40 -18.55
C ILE A 130 17.63 6.77 -17.47
N ASP A 131 18.23 6.01 -16.53
CA ASP A 131 17.56 5.78 -15.24
C ASP A 131 17.58 7.09 -14.41
N PRO A 132 16.42 7.76 -14.21
CA PRO A 132 16.37 9.07 -13.56
C PRO A 132 16.74 9.02 -12.06
N ALA A 133 16.83 7.83 -11.46
CA ALA A 133 17.24 7.67 -10.07
C ALA A 133 18.76 7.72 -9.89
N VAL A 134 19.54 7.57 -10.97
CA VAL A 134 20.99 7.37 -10.89
C VAL A 134 21.82 8.66 -10.75
N PRO A 135 21.65 9.70 -11.59
CA PRO A 135 22.66 10.77 -11.72
C PRO A 135 22.92 11.59 -10.46
N ALA A 136 21.92 11.67 -9.56
CA ALA A 136 22.02 12.45 -8.33
C ALA A 136 21.92 11.59 -7.04
N ASP A 137 22.15 10.29 -7.17
CA ASP A 137 22.11 9.36 -6.03
C ASP A 137 23.48 9.25 -5.36
N ARG A 138 23.62 9.87 -4.19
CA ARG A 138 24.83 9.85 -3.37
C ARG A 138 25.22 8.46 -2.84
N ALA A 139 24.28 7.51 -2.86
CA ALA A 139 24.47 6.13 -2.39
C ALA A 139 24.57 5.14 -3.54
N ARG A 140 24.80 5.60 -4.77
CA ARG A 140 24.79 4.73 -5.96
C ARG A 140 25.87 3.68 -5.93
N ILE A 141 25.49 2.49 -6.39
CA ILE A 141 26.44 1.44 -6.73
C ILE A 141 26.34 1.14 -8.22
N LEU A 142 27.46 0.99 -8.86
CA LEU A 142 27.54 0.56 -10.26
C LEU A 142 28.46 -0.68 -10.37
N ARG A 143 28.39 -1.36 -11.49
CA ARG A 143 29.14 -2.60 -11.71
C ARG A 143 30.63 -2.34 -11.82
N VAL A 144 31.42 -3.20 -11.20
CA VAL A 144 32.89 -3.11 -11.26
C VAL A 144 33.38 -3.56 -12.63
N PRO A 145 34.12 -2.73 -13.39
CA PRO A 145 34.80 -3.16 -14.61
C PRO A 145 35.72 -4.36 -14.37
N GLY A 146 35.81 -5.27 -15.34
CA GLY A 146 36.56 -6.52 -15.21
C GLY A 146 35.81 -7.63 -14.46
N THR A 147 34.50 -7.47 -14.21
CA THR A 147 33.65 -8.51 -13.60
C THR A 147 32.52 -8.95 -14.53
N LEU A 148 32.08 -10.20 -14.39
CA LEU A 148 31.02 -10.77 -15.21
C LEU A 148 29.63 -10.27 -14.75
N ASN A 149 28.71 -10.10 -15.72
CA ASN A 149 27.32 -9.70 -15.47
C ASN A 149 26.39 -10.92 -15.53
N PHE A 150 25.88 -11.34 -14.38
CA PHE A 150 24.87 -12.38 -14.22
C PHE A 150 23.45 -11.81 -14.04
N GLY A 151 23.12 -10.74 -14.75
CA GLY A 151 21.80 -10.11 -14.70
C GLY A 151 20.71 -10.97 -15.36
N LYS A 152 19.44 -10.61 -15.16
CA LYS A 152 18.29 -11.37 -15.69
C LYS A 152 18.24 -11.50 -17.22
N ASN A 153 18.88 -10.60 -17.93
CA ASN A 153 18.88 -10.52 -19.39
C ASN A 153 20.21 -11.01 -20.02
N CYS A 154 21.09 -11.63 -19.23
CA CYS A 154 22.37 -12.14 -19.71
C CYS A 154 22.31 -13.65 -19.95
N ASP A 155 23.09 -14.13 -20.92
CA ASP A 155 23.26 -15.56 -21.10
C ASP A 155 23.92 -16.15 -19.84
N ALA A 156 23.29 -17.17 -19.26
CA ALA A 156 23.81 -17.84 -18.08
C ALA A 156 25.06 -18.72 -18.39
N VAL A 157 25.28 -19.04 -19.66
CA VAL A 157 26.40 -19.87 -20.14
C VAL A 157 27.60 -18.99 -20.49
N ASP A 158 27.36 -17.82 -21.07
CA ASP A 158 28.40 -16.85 -21.45
C ASP A 158 28.03 -15.45 -21.01
N PRO A 159 28.17 -15.14 -19.69
CA PRO A 159 27.80 -13.85 -19.14
C PRO A 159 28.76 -12.76 -19.65
N PRO A 160 28.23 -11.60 -20.09
CA PRO A 160 29.10 -10.53 -20.63
C PRO A 160 30.00 -9.95 -19.55
N LEU A 161 31.22 -9.62 -19.95
CA LEU A 161 32.20 -8.95 -19.12
C LEU A 161 31.92 -7.44 -19.13
N ALA A 162 31.93 -6.81 -17.96
CA ALA A 162 31.93 -5.36 -17.88
C ALA A 162 33.33 -4.80 -18.19
N GLU A 163 33.40 -3.96 -19.22
CA GLU A 163 34.69 -3.45 -19.71
C GLU A 163 34.67 -1.93 -19.88
N VAL A 164 35.83 -1.28 -19.63
CA VAL A 164 36.08 0.10 -20.01
C VAL A 164 36.34 0.15 -21.49
N ILE A 165 35.50 0.85 -22.25
CA ILE A 165 35.55 0.89 -23.72
C ILE A 165 36.07 2.19 -24.32
N THR A 166 36.39 3.18 -23.46
CA THR A 166 37.02 4.47 -23.85
C THR A 166 38.27 4.75 -23.01
N ASP A 167 39.07 5.75 -23.39
CA ASP A 167 40.15 6.22 -22.56
C ASP A 167 39.63 6.78 -21.23
N ILE A 168 40.44 6.60 -20.16
CA ILE A 168 40.15 7.13 -18.84
C ILE A 168 40.61 8.59 -18.79
N THR A 169 39.62 9.50 -18.81
CA THR A 169 39.90 10.94 -18.74
C THR A 169 39.45 11.50 -17.39
N THR A 170 40.24 12.45 -16.85
CA THR A 170 39.95 13.10 -15.56
C THR A 170 39.85 14.59 -15.71
N TYR A 171 38.94 15.22 -14.96
CA TYR A 171 38.64 16.65 -15.02
C TYR A 171 38.80 17.30 -13.64
N SER A 172 39.18 18.57 -13.58
CA SER A 172 38.93 19.32 -12.36
C SER A 172 37.42 19.60 -12.20
N LEU A 173 36.96 19.87 -10.97
CA LEU A 173 35.58 20.27 -10.77
C LEU A 173 35.19 21.48 -11.60
N GLU A 174 36.08 22.48 -11.67
CA GLU A 174 35.86 23.73 -12.42
C GLU A 174 35.75 23.49 -13.93
N GLU A 175 36.59 22.61 -14.51
CA GLU A 175 36.55 22.21 -15.91
C GLU A 175 35.19 21.57 -16.24
N PHE A 176 34.72 20.63 -15.42
CA PHE A 176 33.45 19.96 -15.66
C PHE A 176 32.24 20.87 -15.45
N VAL A 177 32.23 21.63 -14.35
CA VAL A 177 31.11 22.52 -14.00
C VAL A 177 30.95 23.65 -15.01
N SER A 178 32.02 24.16 -15.59
CA SER A 178 31.96 25.17 -16.64
C SER A 178 31.16 24.72 -17.88
N CYS A 179 31.11 23.41 -18.13
CA CYS A 179 30.36 22.83 -19.23
C CYS A 179 28.85 22.60 -18.89
N LEU A 180 28.49 22.62 -17.59
CA LEU A 180 27.08 22.41 -17.17
C LEU A 180 26.20 23.68 -17.35
N GLY A 181 26.79 24.85 -17.72
CA GLY A 181 26.12 26.14 -17.83
C GLY A 181 25.87 26.81 -16.48
N GLU A 182 25.54 28.09 -16.50
CA GLU A 182 25.43 28.92 -15.30
C GLU A 182 24.44 28.33 -14.26
N VAL A 183 24.97 28.19 -13.05
CA VAL A 183 24.19 28.06 -11.82
C VAL A 183 24.00 29.49 -11.32
N ALA A 184 22.79 29.99 -11.35
CA ALA A 184 22.43 31.37 -11.10
C ALA A 184 22.95 31.88 -9.74
N LYS A 185 23.59 33.09 -9.73
CA LYS A 185 23.96 33.84 -8.53
C LYS A 185 22.95 34.96 -8.26
N PRO A 186 22.79 35.39 -7.00
CA PRO A 186 21.66 36.19 -6.56
C PRO A 186 21.93 37.70 -6.59
N VAL A 187 20.90 38.53 -6.82
CA VAL A 187 20.80 39.92 -6.37
C VAL A 187 19.32 40.34 -6.24
N GLY A 188 18.98 41.06 -5.18
CA GLY A 188 17.79 41.90 -5.12
C GLY A 188 17.22 42.18 -3.74
N GLU A 189 17.01 43.43 -3.41
CA GLU A 189 16.37 43.91 -2.18
C GLU A 189 14.88 43.61 -2.12
N PHE A 190 14.40 43.35 -0.91
CA PHE A 190 13.01 42.97 -0.56
C PHE A 190 12.04 44.16 -0.65
N ASN A 191 10.96 44.06 -1.40
CA ASN A 191 9.93 45.09 -1.49
C ASN A 191 8.51 44.56 -1.32
N LEU A 192 7.87 44.95 -0.23
CA LEU A 192 6.62 44.40 0.34
C LEU A 192 5.31 44.72 -0.43
N THR A 193 5.37 45.43 -1.60
CA THR A 193 4.15 46.03 -2.15
C THR A 193 3.60 45.45 -3.45
N GLN A 194 4.18 44.42 -4.04
CA GLN A 194 3.69 43.88 -5.31
C GLN A 194 3.83 42.36 -5.47
N VAL A 195 2.98 41.57 -4.89
CA VAL A 195 2.63 40.25 -5.48
C VAL A 195 1.16 39.92 -5.19
N LYS A 196 0.30 40.12 -6.18
CA LYS A 196 -1.05 39.59 -6.23
C LYS A 196 -1.07 38.48 -7.27
N ARG A 197 -0.73 37.26 -6.90
CA ARG A 197 -1.12 36.00 -7.60
C ARG A 197 -1.25 34.92 -6.53
N GLY A 198 -2.36 34.94 -5.82
CA GLY A 198 -2.70 33.86 -4.90
C GLY A 198 -3.16 32.62 -5.69
N LEU A 199 -2.97 31.44 -5.09
CA LEU A 199 -3.60 30.20 -5.52
C LEU A 199 -5.13 30.37 -5.42
N ASP A 200 -5.88 29.74 -6.32
CA ASP A 200 -7.33 29.69 -6.21
C ASP A 200 -7.79 28.86 -5.01
N GLU A 201 -9.02 29.09 -4.56
CA GLU A 201 -9.59 28.45 -3.35
C GLU A 201 -9.59 26.93 -3.43
N ASP A 202 -9.80 26.34 -4.63
CA ASP A 202 -9.81 24.89 -4.81
C ASP A 202 -8.39 24.31 -4.71
N THR A 203 -7.39 25.03 -5.19
CA THR A 203 -5.97 24.66 -5.07
C THR A 203 -5.49 24.79 -3.62
N LYS A 204 -5.95 25.80 -2.87
CA LYS A 204 -5.68 25.94 -1.43
C LYS A 204 -6.20 24.74 -0.64
N LYS A 205 -7.46 24.33 -0.89
CA LYS A 205 -8.09 23.16 -0.27
C LYS A 205 -7.35 21.87 -0.64
N LEU A 206 -6.94 21.73 -1.90
CA LEU A 206 -6.22 20.54 -2.38
C LEU A 206 -4.85 20.39 -1.70
N LEU A 207 -4.23 21.52 -1.31
CA LEU A 207 -2.92 21.57 -0.69
C LEU A 207 -2.99 21.50 0.86
N GLY A 208 -4.19 21.45 1.46
CA GLY A 208 -4.37 21.32 2.91
C GLY A 208 -3.96 22.59 3.68
N TYR A 209 -4.12 23.77 3.07
CA TYR A 209 -3.81 25.06 3.72
C TYR A 209 -4.86 25.50 4.73
N ASP A 210 -6.00 24.84 4.79
CA ASP A 210 -7.16 25.20 5.64
C ASP A 210 -7.00 24.77 7.13
N ASP A 211 -5.95 24.00 7.47
CA ASP A 211 -5.82 23.40 8.82
C ASP A 211 -5.32 24.38 9.90
N TYR A 212 -4.88 25.59 9.55
CA TYR A 212 -4.30 26.56 10.48
C TYR A 212 -4.95 27.93 10.37
N GLU A 213 -5.48 28.41 11.48
CA GLU A 213 -6.14 29.73 11.59
C GLU A 213 -5.13 30.91 11.78
N PHE A 214 -3.85 30.75 11.41
CA PHE A 214 -2.81 31.73 11.64
C PHE A 214 -2.26 32.30 10.34
N GLU A 215 -1.99 33.61 10.32
CA GLU A 215 -1.34 34.29 9.20
C GLU A 215 0.18 34.36 9.40
N PHE A 216 0.95 33.92 8.39
CA PHE A 216 2.40 34.05 8.40
C PHE A 216 2.84 35.50 8.31
N SER A 217 2.12 36.33 7.61
CA SER A 217 2.33 37.76 7.50
C SER A 217 2.35 38.45 8.88
N GLU A 218 1.50 38.04 9.80
CA GLU A 218 1.48 38.51 11.18
C GLU A 218 2.76 38.05 11.93
N LEU A 219 3.15 36.80 11.79
CA LEU A 219 4.41 36.29 12.37
C LEU A 219 5.62 37.03 11.84
N ALA A 220 5.67 37.26 10.52
CA ALA A 220 6.76 37.98 9.86
C ALA A 220 6.88 39.42 10.37
N GLN A 221 5.76 40.15 10.43
CA GLN A 221 5.69 41.53 10.90
C GLN A 221 6.14 41.68 12.35
N LYS A 222 5.63 40.81 13.25
CA LYS A 222 6.03 40.79 14.66
C LYS A 222 7.48 40.34 14.84
N SER A 223 7.99 39.45 14.00
CA SER A 223 9.40 39.05 14.03
C SER A 223 10.32 40.19 13.62
N LEU A 224 10.00 40.91 12.57
CA LEU A 224 10.74 42.13 12.15
C LEU A 224 10.72 43.22 13.21
N ALA A 225 9.60 43.38 13.92
CA ALA A 225 9.45 44.33 15.05
C ALA A 225 10.20 43.89 16.33
N GLY A 226 10.82 42.69 16.34
CA GLY A 226 11.53 42.18 17.52
C GLY A 226 10.65 41.46 18.56
N ASN A 227 9.36 41.35 18.32
CA ASN A 227 8.37 40.73 19.21
C ASN A 227 7.90 39.35 18.72
N GLY A 228 8.52 38.76 17.71
CA GLY A 228 8.21 37.45 17.13
C GLY A 228 9.36 36.47 17.19
N CYS A 229 9.56 35.69 16.11
CA CYS A 229 10.60 34.69 16.02
C CYS A 229 11.91 35.28 15.43
N ASN A 230 13.00 35.23 16.19
CA ASN A 230 14.30 35.70 15.72
C ASN A 230 14.82 34.95 14.51
N GLN A 231 14.52 33.66 14.37
CA GLN A 231 14.95 32.84 13.22
C GLN A 231 14.17 33.22 11.95
N ILE A 232 12.86 33.43 12.05
CA ILE A 232 12.04 33.94 10.92
C ILE A 232 12.50 35.35 10.52
N ARG A 233 12.75 36.22 11.50
CA ARG A 233 13.37 37.52 11.27
C ARG A 233 14.69 37.40 10.49
N TRP A 234 15.57 36.51 10.94
CA TRP A 234 16.87 36.27 10.30
C TRP A 234 16.73 35.83 8.85
N ILE A 235 15.80 34.91 8.54
CA ILE A 235 15.53 34.45 7.18
C ILE A 235 15.10 35.62 6.29
N ILE A 236 14.15 36.43 6.77
CA ILE A 236 13.63 37.59 6.03
C ILE A 236 14.73 38.63 5.76
N GLU A 237 15.55 38.96 6.79
CA GLU A 237 16.64 39.94 6.66
C GLU A 237 17.82 39.43 5.83
N ASN A 238 17.98 38.10 5.69
CA ASN A 238 19.13 37.49 5.01
C ASN A 238 18.71 36.59 3.86
N THR A 239 17.55 36.80 3.25
CA THR A 239 16.97 35.94 2.20
C THR A 239 17.96 35.60 1.09
N ALA A 240 18.71 36.59 0.61
CA ALA A 240 19.70 36.45 -0.48
C ALA A 240 20.90 35.51 -0.15
N SER A 241 21.21 35.34 1.12
CA SER A 241 22.33 34.49 1.61
C SER A 241 21.86 33.31 2.46
N CYS A 242 20.55 33.14 2.58
CA CYS A 242 19.92 32.10 3.42
C CYS A 242 20.30 30.72 2.89
N PRO A 243 20.90 29.81 3.70
CA PRO A 243 21.13 28.45 3.28
C PRO A 243 19.82 27.71 2.98
N GLU A 244 19.82 26.85 1.96
CA GLU A 244 18.63 26.13 1.52
C GLU A 244 17.88 25.36 2.65
N PRO A 245 18.54 24.65 3.58
CA PRO A 245 17.84 24.00 4.68
C PRO A 245 17.11 24.97 5.60
N MET A 246 17.68 26.16 5.84
CA MET A 246 17.07 27.19 6.65
C MET A 246 15.88 27.85 5.94
N TRP A 247 16.01 28.10 4.63
CA TRP A 247 14.93 28.58 3.77
C TRP A 247 13.78 27.56 3.71
N TYR A 248 14.09 26.26 3.53
CA TYR A 248 13.09 25.19 3.55
C TYR A 248 12.37 25.10 4.89
N ALA A 249 13.09 25.26 6.00
CA ALA A 249 12.48 25.31 7.33
C ALA A 249 11.50 26.48 7.46
N GLY A 250 11.85 27.67 6.93
CA GLY A 250 10.96 28.82 6.85
C GLY A 250 9.72 28.58 6.02
N ILE A 251 9.88 27.98 4.81
CA ILE A 251 8.77 27.56 3.95
C ILE A 251 7.85 26.59 4.69
N SER A 252 8.40 25.65 5.46
CA SER A 252 7.57 24.69 6.20
C SER A 252 6.63 25.33 7.23
N VAL A 253 7.01 26.49 7.78
CA VAL A 253 6.16 27.28 8.67
C VAL A 253 5.14 28.06 7.86
N ALA A 254 5.56 28.77 6.81
CA ALA A 254 4.70 29.59 5.97
C ALA A 254 3.61 28.77 5.27
N ALA A 255 3.97 27.57 4.77
CA ALA A 255 3.06 26.66 4.08
C ALA A 255 1.90 26.14 4.94
N ARG A 256 1.95 26.33 6.25
CA ARG A 256 0.92 25.90 7.21
C ARG A 256 0.11 27.04 7.80
N CYS A 257 0.16 28.20 7.19
CA CYS A 257 -0.62 29.38 7.59
C CYS A 257 -1.74 29.64 6.56
N VAL A 258 -2.81 30.34 6.97
CA VAL A 258 -3.97 30.63 6.10
C VAL A 258 -3.63 31.50 4.90
N ASP A 259 -2.57 32.28 4.99
CA ASP A 259 -1.99 33.11 3.92
C ASP A 259 -0.84 32.43 3.19
N ALA A 260 -0.75 31.09 3.26
CA ALA A 260 0.39 30.29 2.76
C ALA A 260 0.71 30.55 1.29
N ASP A 261 -0.30 30.73 0.45
CA ASP A 261 -0.17 30.99 -0.98
C ASP A 261 0.62 32.26 -1.33
N THR A 262 0.55 33.26 -0.45
CA THR A 262 1.34 34.49 -0.56
C THR A 262 2.59 34.45 0.31
N ALA A 263 2.51 33.86 1.48
CA ALA A 263 3.56 33.81 2.48
C ALA A 263 4.82 33.04 2.02
N ILE A 264 4.64 31.89 1.34
CA ILE A 264 5.78 31.12 0.84
C ILE A 264 6.59 31.89 -0.21
N HIS A 265 5.91 32.68 -1.03
CA HIS A 265 6.56 33.52 -2.04
C HIS A 265 7.22 34.74 -1.41
N LEU A 266 6.53 35.41 -0.48
CA LEU A 266 7.04 36.56 0.25
C LEU A 266 8.33 36.22 1.03
N LEU A 267 8.38 35.06 1.68
CA LEU A 267 9.55 34.56 2.40
C LEU A 267 10.70 34.21 1.47
N SER A 268 10.39 33.85 0.23
CA SER A 268 11.35 33.30 -0.73
C SER A 268 11.81 34.32 -1.76
N GLU A 269 11.11 35.42 -1.93
CA GLU A 269 11.48 36.49 -2.86
C GLU A 269 12.85 37.05 -2.48
N GLY A 270 13.79 37.02 -3.42
CA GLY A 270 15.19 37.38 -3.17
C GLY A 270 16.11 36.19 -2.84
N HIS A 271 15.59 34.99 -2.63
CA HIS A 271 16.43 33.80 -2.47
C HIS A 271 17.00 33.39 -3.85
N PRO A 272 18.31 33.02 -3.96
CA PRO A 272 18.95 32.69 -5.24
C PRO A 272 18.26 31.60 -6.06
N LYS A 273 17.59 30.68 -5.41
CA LYS A 273 16.84 29.56 -6.02
C LYS A 273 15.33 29.82 -6.09
N TYR A 274 14.89 31.02 -5.84
CA TYR A 274 13.48 31.34 -5.91
C TYR A 274 12.94 31.26 -7.34
N THR A 275 12.01 30.36 -7.54
CA THR A 275 11.02 30.41 -8.64
C THR A 275 9.66 30.07 -8.04
N PRO A 276 8.55 30.61 -8.55
CA PRO A 276 7.23 30.28 -8.03
C PRO A 276 7.00 28.77 -7.96
N THR A 277 7.27 28.07 -9.05
CA THR A 277 7.06 26.61 -9.15
C THR A 277 7.92 25.81 -8.16
N GLU A 278 9.19 26.16 -7.97
CA GLU A 278 10.06 25.46 -7.03
C GLU A 278 9.64 25.71 -5.58
N THR A 279 9.23 26.93 -5.26
CA THR A 279 8.76 27.30 -3.93
C THR A 279 7.45 26.57 -3.58
N GLU A 280 6.52 26.49 -4.52
CA GLU A 280 5.29 25.71 -4.37
C GLU A 280 5.56 24.21 -4.21
N GLN A 281 6.48 23.64 -5.00
CA GLN A 281 6.90 22.24 -4.84
C GLN A 281 7.53 21.97 -3.48
N LYS A 282 8.38 22.88 -2.96
CA LYS A 282 8.96 22.77 -1.62
C LYS A 282 7.89 22.85 -0.53
N ALA A 283 6.91 23.72 -0.69
CA ALA A 283 5.77 23.81 0.22
C ALA A 283 4.96 22.51 0.22
N GLN A 284 4.63 21.97 -0.96
CA GLN A 284 3.93 20.69 -1.11
C GLN A 284 4.71 19.54 -0.49
N HIS A 285 6.02 19.46 -0.75
CA HIS A 285 6.91 18.45 -0.17
C HIS A 285 6.96 18.55 1.35
N SER A 286 7.07 19.76 1.88
CA SER A 286 7.03 20.02 3.31
C SER A 286 5.71 19.59 3.98
N LEU A 287 4.58 19.75 3.28
CA LEU A 287 3.28 19.32 3.76
C LEU A 287 3.10 17.80 3.69
N ALA A 288 3.72 17.16 2.68
CA ALA A 288 3.63 15.71 2.48
C ALA A 288 4.54 14.91 3.43
N ASP A 289 5.79 15.36 3.65
CA ASP A 289 6.81 14.62 4.40
C ASP A 289 6.79 14.87 5.90
N ALA A 290 6.41 16.07 6.33
CA ALA A 290 6.41 16.45 7.74
C ALA A 290 4.98 16.65 8.24
N ARG A 291 4.59 15.93 9.28
CA ARG A 291 3.30 16.12 9.97
C ARG A 291 3.16 17.51 10.60
N TRP A 292 4.29 18.22 10.84
CA TRP A 292 4.35 19.50 11.54
C TRP A 292 5.35 20.45 10.87
N ALA A 293 5.21 21.75 11.08
CA ALA A 293 6.22 22.75 10.72
C ALA A 293 7.55 22.46 11.47
N HIS A 294 8.69 22.87 10.88
CA HIS A 294 9.97 22.75 11.56
C HIS A 294 9.94 23.40 12.95
N GLY A 295 10.49 22.67 13.92
CA GLY A 295 10.54 23.10 15.31
C GLY A 295 11.65 24.11 15.57
N CYS A 296 11.56 24.84 16.71
CA CYS A 296 12.57 25.79 17.15
C CYS A 296 13.99 25.17 17.26
N GLU A 297 14.09 23.89 17.64
CA GLU A 297 15.38 23.16 17.70
C GLU A 297 16.00 22.96 16.31
N ALA A 298 15.17 22.66 15.30
CA ALA A 298 15.65 22.54 13.93
C ALA A 298 16.20 23.88 13.42
N PHE A 299 15.52 24.97 13.69
CA PHE A 299 16.01 26.30 13.37
C PHE A 299 17.30 26.66 14.10
N GLU A 300 17.42 26.34 15.39
CA GLU A 300 18.64 26.56 16.18
C GLU A 300 19.80 25.69 15.69
N GLY A 301 19.51 24.45 15.26
CA GLY A 301 20.51 23.57 14.65
C GLY A 301 21.03 24.08 13.28
N LEU A 302 20.18 24.75 12.51
CA LEU A 302 20.51 25.32 11.20
C LEU A 302 21.18 26.70 11.30
N ASN A 303 20.85 27.49 12.33
CA ASN A 303 21.45 28.80 12.61
C ASN A 303 21.70 28.94 14.12
N PRO A 304 22.84 28.36 14.63
CA PRO A 304 23.17 28.35 16.05
C PRO A 304 23.29 29.76 16.65
N GLY A 305 22.69 29.95 17.82
CA GLY A 305 22.65 31.25 18.50
C GLY A 305 21.55 32.19 18.00
N GLY A 306 20.84 31.85 16.94
CA GLY A 306 19.73 32.65 16.40
C GLY A 306 18.51 32.69 17.31
N CYS A 307 18.41 31.78 18.26
CA CYS A 307 17.36 31.77 19.30
C CYS A 307 17.82 32.38 20.62
N ASP A 308 19.01 32.94 20.72
CA ASP A 308 19.48 33.60 21.94
C ASP A 308 18.69 34.88 22.19
N GLY A 309 18.21 35.02 23.44
CA GLY A 309 17.32 36.12 23.81
C GLY A 309 15.88 36.02 23.27
N CYS A 310 15.49 34.97 22.60
CA CYS A 310 14.11 34.78 22.15
C CYS A 310 13.14 34.66 23.33
N PRO A 311 12.11 35.55 23.45
CA PRO A 311 11.18 35.56 24.59
C PRO A 311 10.26 34.33 24.63
N TYR A 312 10.22 33.56 23.53
CA TYR A 312 9.35 32.39 23.39
C TYR A 312 10.11 31.06 23.48
N LYS A 313 11.46 31.05 23.67
CA LYS A 313 12.26 29.83 23.78
C LYS A 313 11.73 28.96 24.93
N GLY A 314 11.28 27.75 24.63
CA GLY A 314 10.68 26.79 25.57
C GLY A 314 9.28 27.17 26.11
N LYS A 315 8.65 28.19 25.56
CA LYS A 315 7.32 28.67 26.04
C LYS A 315 6.21 28.49 24.99
N VAL A 316 6.51 28.01 23.79
CA VAL A 316 5.49 27.78 22.75
C VAL A 316 5.04 26.32 22.75
N ARG A 317 3.74 26.10 22.72
CA ARG A 317 3.11 24.78 22.89
C ARG A 317 3.49 23.78 21.77
N SER A 318 3.74 24.28 20.56
CA SER A 318 4.11 23.48 19.37
C SER A 318 5.62 23.35 19.16
N ASN A 319 6.46 23.94 20.01
CA ASN A 319 7.91 24.06 19.84
C ASN A 319 8.35 24.49 18.41
N SER A 320 7.50 25.25 17.74
CA SER A 320 7.70 25.78 16.38
C SER A 320 7.33 27.28 16.35
N PRO A 321 7.93 28.09 15.45
CA PRO A 321 7.57 29.49 15.26
C PRO A 321 6.08 29.74 15.03
N ILE A 322 5.36 28.79 14.44
CA ILE A 322 3.90 28.88 14.21
C ILE A 322 3.13 29.04 15.52
N GLY A 323 3.57 28.39 16.61
CA GLY A 323 2.95 28.50 17.92
C GLY A 323 3.08 29.87 18.60
N ILE A 324 3.96 30.75 18.07
CA ILE A 324 4.11 32.12 18.54
C ILE A 324 2.86 32.94 18.17
N VAL A 325 2.34 32.80 16.96
CA VAL A 325 1.15 33.54 16.50
C VAL A 325 -0.08 33.15 17.31
N ALA A 326 -0.25 31.86 17.62
CA ALA A 326 -1.31 31.37 18.48
C ALA A 326 -1.29 32.07 19.87
N ARG A 327 -0.10 32.22 20.44
CA ARG A 327 0.05 32.86 21.76
C ARG A 327 -0.16 34.38 21.73
N LEU A 328 0.20 35.01 20.63
CA LEU A 328 0.00 36.45 20.46
C LEU A 328 -1.48 36.81 20.33
N LYS A 329 -2.26 36.01 19.59
CA LYS A 329 -3.74 36.21 19.51
C LYS A 329 -4.46 35.99 20.85
N LEU A 330 -4.00 35.02 21.65
CA LEU A 330 -4.54 34.81 23.00
C LEU A 330 -4.22 35.97 23.94
N ALA A 331 -3.07 36.64 23.82
CA ALA A 331 -2.68 37.79 24.63
C ALA A 331 -3.42 39.08 24.26
N GLU A 332 -3.86 39.24 23.02
CA GLU A 332 -4.64 40.38 22.53
C GLU A 332 -6.13 40.33 22.93
N GLN A 333 -6.63 39.15 23.32
CA GLN A 333 -8.02 38.91 23.73
C GLN A 333 -8.26 39.03 25.25
N SER A 334 -7.20 39.29 26.05
CA SER A 334 -7.33 39.44 27.52
C SER A 334 -6.45 40.58 28.02
N PRO A 335 -6.93 41.81 28.19
CA PRO A 335 -6.29 42.76 29.07
C PRO A 335 -6.73 42.48 30.50
N ASP A 336 -5.73 42.34 31.42
CA ASP A 336 -5.84 42.21 32.87
C ASP A 336 -6.63 41.03 33.44
N ASP A 337 -5.93 40.05 33.94
CA ASP A 337 -6.04 39.70 35.38
C ASP A 337 -4.85 38.82 35.81
N SER A 338 -4.11 39.35 36.76
CA SER A 338 -3.18 38.60 37.58
C SER A 338 -3.96 37.93 38.70
N SER A 339 -3.69 36.66 38.91
CA SER A 339 -3.93 35.86 40.10
C SER A 339 -4.94 34.72 40.00
N GLU A 340 -4.46 33.62 40.50
CA GLU A 340 -5.17 32.47 41.09
C GLU A 340 -5.80 31.40 40.21
N SER A 341 -5.06 30.29 40.20
CA SER A 341 -5.48 28.92 40.49
C SER A 341 -6.90 28.49 40.10
N ALA A 342 -6.90 27.35 39.44
CA ALA A 342 -7.81 26.25 39.57
C ALA A 342 -8.78 25.95 38.42
N ASN A 343 -8.64 24.70 37.98
CA ASN A 343 -9.69 23.84 37.42
C ASN A 343 -10.37 24.30 36.12
N SER A 344 -9.73 23.93 35.03
CA SER A 344 -10.45 23.51 33.82
C SER A 344 -10.14 22.04 33.56
N GLU A 345 -11.19 21.26 33.56
CA GLU A 345 -11.20 19.84 33.21
C GLU A 345 -10.59 19.65 31.84
N GLU A 346 -9.33 19.17 31.79
CA GLU A 346 -8.65 18.68 30.60
C GLU A 346 -9.28 17.36 30.20
N LYS A 347 -9.99 17.37 29.10
CA LYS A 347 -10.36 16.13 28.39
C LYS A 347 -9.09 15.45 27.88
N GLY A 348 -8.74 14.33 28.53
CA GLY A 348 -8.07 13.18 27.95
C GLY A 348 -6.62 13.27 27.61
N SER A 349 -5.72 13.72 28.50
CA SER A 349 -4.36 13.18 28.54
C SER A 349 -4.38 11.98 29.49
N GLU A 350 -4.00 10.79 28.98
CA GLU A 350 -3.83 9.59 29.82
C GLU A 350 -2.71 9.85 30.82
N VAL A 351 -3.09 10.27 32.02
CA VAL A 351 -2.14 10.50 33.12
C VAL A 351 -1.69 9.16 33.66
N ILE A 352 -0.37 8.97 33.84
CA ILE A 352 0.14 7.80 34.57
C ILE A 352 -0.60 7.69 35.90
N PRO A 353 -1.27 6.56 36.18
CA PRO A 353 -1.99 6.38 37.41
C PRO A 353 -1.05 6.59 38.61
N LYS A 354 -1.47 7.35 39.63
CA LYS A 354 -0.63 7.72 40.79
C LYS A 354 -0.02 6.51 41.51
N GLU A 355 -0.67 5.35 41.42
CA GLU A 355 -0.17 4.07 41.98
C GLU A 355 1.13 3.60 41.33
N PHE A 356 1.42 3.95 40.09
CA PHE A 356 2.63 3.56 39.36
C PHE A 356 3.78 4.57 39.51
N LEU A 357 3.54 5.72 40.10
CA LEU A 357 4.59 6.72 40.34
C LEU A 357 5.52 6.34 41.50
N LYS A 358 5.11 5.37 42.31
CA LYS A 358 5.98 4.76 43.34
C LYS A 358 6.34 3.34 42.87
N PHE A 359 7.62 3.09 42.67
CA PHE A 359 8.04 1.73 42.32
C PHE A 359 7.76 0.77 43.48
N PRO A 360 7.13 -0.38 43.20
CA PRO A 360 6.97 -1.44 44.17
C PRO A 360 8.33 -1.93 44.77
N PRO A 361 8.38 -2.32 46.06
CA PRO A 361 9.63 -2.75 46.68
C PRO A 361 10.34 -3.92 45.99
N ASP A 362 9.59 -4.81 45.33
CA ASP A 362 10.10 -5.97 44.60
C ASP A 362 10.79 -5.61 43.26
N LEU A 363 10.74 -4.35 42.85
CA LEU A 363 11.54 -3.86 41.74
C LEU A 363 12.99 -3.54 42.14
N PHE A 364 13.32 -3.50 43.43
CA PHE A 364 14.71 -3.31 43.86
C PHE A 364 15.65 -4.26 43.08
N PRO A 365 16.77 -3.81 42.53
CA PRO A 365 17.51 -2.56 42.81
C PRO A 365 17.13 -1.34 41.93
N PHE A 366 16.03 -1.40 41.20
CA PHE A 366 15.54 -0.25 40.43
C PHE A 366 14.73 0.67 41.34
N MET A 367 14.92 1.99 41.16
CA MET A 367 14.22 3.01 41.92
C MET A 367 13.86 4.19 41.01
N ARG A 368 12.82 4.93 41.40
CA ARG A 368 12.36 6.17 40.77
C ARG A 368 12.46 7.32 41.75
N PRO A 369 13.34 8.30 41.56
CA PRO A 369 13.37 9.50 42.37
C PRO A 369 12.14 10.40 42.15
N ALA A 370 11.97 11.42 42.97
CA ALA A 370 10.85 12.33 42.94
C ALA A 370 10.76 13.13 41.60
N ASN A 371 11.89 13.41 41.00
CA ASN A 371 12.01 14.09 39.70
C ASN A 371 11.89 13.17 38.48
N GLY A 372 11.57 11.87 38.68
CA GLY A 372 11.37 10.89 37.60
C GLY A 372 12.64 10.19 37.15
N GLY A 373 12.48 9.35 36.13
CA GLY A 373 13.54 8.55 35.54
C GLY A 373 13.76 7.21 36.22
N ILE A 374 14.63 6.38 35.64
CA ILE A 374 14.96 5.05 36.16
C ILE A 374 16.38 5.05 36.67
N TYR A 375 16.55 4.69 37.93
CA TYR A 375 17.84 4.57 38.62
C TYR A 375 18.08 3.14 39.06
N PHE A 376 19.36 2.77 39.15
CA PHE A 376 19.81 1.44 39.64
C PHE A 376 20.71 1.63 40.86
N GLN A 377 20.40 0.89 41.92
CA GLN A 377 21.19 0.84 43.15
C GLN A 377 22.18 -0.34 43.07
N PRO A 378 23.49 -0.11 42.90
CA PRO A 378 24.45 -1.19 42.88
C PRO A 378 24.53 -1.90 44.26
N ALA A 379 24.95 -3.16 44.24
CA ALA A 379 25.28 -3.87 45.46
C ALA A 379 26.46 -3.16 46.18
N PRO A 380 26.57 -3.32 47.52
CA PRO A 380 27.72 -2.86 48.26
C PRO A 380 29.04 -3.40 47.66
N ASP A 381 30.09 -2.62 47.76
CA ASP A 381 31.42 -3.03 47.31
C ASP A 381 31.96 -4.20 48.16
N LYS A 382 33.16 -4.68 47.83
CA LYS A 382 33.83 -5.78 48.56
C LYS A 382 34.11 -5.47 50.03
N ASN A 383 34.05 -4.18 50.43
CA ASN A 383 34.24 -3.70 51.80
C ASN A 383 32.91 -3.42 52.50
N GLY A 384 31.77 -3.75 51.85
CA GLY A 384 30.43 -3.50 52.41
C GLY A 384 29.96 -2.05 52.27
N ILE A 385 30.68 -1.19 51.55
CA ILE A 385 30.29 0.20 51.36
C ILE A 385 29.24 0.30 50.26
N GLN A 386 28.09 0.87 50.62
CA GLN A 386 26.98 1.10 49.66
C GLN A 386 27.39 2.13 48.63
N GLN A 387 27.32 1.74 47.34
CA GLN A 387 27.57 2.62 46.22
C GLN A 387 26.37 3.55 45.95
N ALA A 388 26.63 4.74 45.44
CA ALA A 388 25.56 5.67 45.06
C ALA A 388 24.74 5.10 43.89
N PRO A 389 23.42 5.30 43.88
CA PRO A 389 22.58 4.93 42.69
C PRO A 389 22.99 5.79 41.50
N TYR A 390 22.95 5.17 40.31
CA TYR A 390 23.20 5.88 39.07
C TYR A 390 22.01 5.81 38.12
N GLN A 391 21.87 6.81 37.29
CA GLN A 391 20.78 6.93 36.33
C GLN A 391 20.95 5.92 35.21
N VAL A 392 19.91 5.13 34.92
CA VAL A 392 19.80 4.19 33.79
C VAL A 392 19.17 4.89 32.60
N TYR A 393 18.09 5.63 32.87
CA TYR A 393 17.37 6.41 31.86
C TYR A 393 16.78 7.67 32.50
N PRO A 394 16.88 8.83 31.84
CA PRO A 394 16.49 10.11 32.43
C PRO A 394 14.99 10.32 32.59
N TYR A 395 14.17 9.61 31.82
CA TYR A 395 12.72 9.78 31.79
C TYR A 395 11.97 8.56 32.31
N ASP A 396 10.67 8.72 32.55
CA ASP A 396 9.84 7.63 33.04
C ASP A 396 9.47 6.66 31.93
N ILE A 397 9.75 5.37 32.13
CA ILE A 397 9.20 4.24 31.37
C ILE A 397 8.52 3.34 32.38
N ILE A 398 7.20 3.37 32.43
CA ILE A 398 6.44 2.66 33.44
C ILE A 398 5.56 1.60 32.78
N PRO A 399 5.83 0.30 32.98
CA PRO A 399 4.90 -0.75 32.63
C PRO A 399 3.61 -0.61 33.44
N ILE A 400 2.47 -0.52 32.78
CA ILE A 400 1.17 -0.31 33.41
C ILE A 400 0.28 -1.54 33.40
N LYS A 401 0.44 -2.42 32.38
CA LYS A 401 -0.35 -3.63 32.22
C LYS A 401 0.49 -4.78 31.69
N ARG A 402 0.11 -6.00 32.07
CA ARG A 402 0.56 -7.24 31.44
C ARG A 402 -0.52 -7.71 30.47
N LEU A 403 -0.13 -7.95 29.24
CA LEU A 403 -1.01 -8.32 28.15
C LEU A 403 -0.68 -9.73 27.67
N THR A 404 -1.69 -10.45 27.21
CA THR A 404 -1.51 -11.75 26.58
C THR A 404 -2.27 -11.83 25.28
N SER A 405 -1.72 -12.53 24.30
CA SER A 405 -2.36 -12.84 23.03
C SER A 405 -2.05 -14.28 22.63
N PRO A 406 -3.03 -15.05 22.13
CA PRO A 406 -2.80 -16.42 21.67
C PRO A 406 -1.73 -16.53 20.57
N PHE A 407 -1.49 -15.45 19.83
CA PHE A 407 -0.63 -15.43 18.65
C PHE A 407 0.70 -14.70 18.86
N GLU A 408 0.71 -13.66 19.68
CA GLU A 408 1.91 -12.85 19.96
C GLU A 408 2.55 -13.18 21.29
N GLY A 409 1.84 -13.91 22.14
CA GLY A 409 2.30 -14.27 23.48
C GLY A 409 2.15 -13.11 24.48
N GLU A 410 2.99 -13.14 25.51
CA GLU A 410 2.99 -12.17 26.61
C GLU A 410 3.68 -10.86 26.20
N SER A 411 3.14 -9.73 26.67
CA SER A 411 3.65 -8.37 26.39
C SER A 411 3.46 -7.48 27.61
N LEU A 412 4.22 -6.40 27.68
CA LEU A 412 4.01 -5.29 28.62
C LEU A 412 3.50 -4.07 27.87
N GLN A 413 2.44 -3.46 28.37
CA GLN A 413 2.04 -2.12 27.96
C GLN A 413 2.83 -1.12 28.79
N LEU A 414 3.57 -0.26 28.11
CA LEU A 414 4.45 0.74 28.69
C LEU A 414 3.82 2.12 28.52
N MET A 415 3.90 2.94 29.54
CA MET A 415 3.74 4.38 29.48
C MET A 415 5.13 5.00 29.47
N ILE A 416 5.46 5.76 28.45
CA ILE A 416 6.74 6.47 28.30
C ILE A 416 6.44 7.95 28.36
N ARG A 417 7.09 8.65 29.30
CA ARG A 417 6.99 10.10 29.43
C ARG A 417 8.20 10.77 28.81
N MET A 418 7.99 11.50 27.72
CA MET A 418 9.01 12.32 27.09
C MET A 418 8.75 13.80 27.37
N PRO A 419 9.81 14.62 27.53
CA PRO A 419 9.64 16.02 27.92
C PRO A 419 8.80 16.87 26.97
N GLN A 420 8.83 16.53 25.68
CA GLN A 420 8.14 17.29 24.63
C GLN A 420 6.87 16.58 24.12
N ASP A 421 6.89 15.24 24.09
CA ASP A 421 5.80 14.45 23.50
C ASP A 421 4.75 14.03 24.55
N GLY A 422 5.02 14.31 25.83
CA GLY A 422 4.15 13.93 26.95
C GLY A 422 4.14 12.42 27.19
N ASP A 423 2.99 11.90 27.64
CA ASP A 423 2.82 10.47 27.95
C ASP A 423 2.37 9.70 26.70
N THR A 424 3.17 8.73 26.28
CA THR A 424 2.89 7.87 25.13
C THR A 424 2.79 6.40 25.54
N GLN A 425 1.91 5.64 24.88
CA GLN A 425 1.72 4.23 25.16
C GLN A 425 2.40 3.34 24.11
N HIS A 426 3.11 2.33 24.56
CA HIS A 426 3.82 1.37 23.73
C HIS A 426 3.62 -0.06 24.25
N ILE A 427 3.67 -1.05 23.35
CA ILE A 427 3.57 -2.46 23.72
C ILE A 427 4.91 -3.13 23.44
N LEU A 428 5.55 -3.66 24.49
CA LEU A 428 6.78 -4.43 24.43
C LEU A 428 6.46 -5.93 24.48
N PRO A 429 6.60 -6.69 23.39
CA PRO A 429 6.51 -8.14 23.42
C PRO A 429 7.64 -8.73 24.26
N LEU A 430 7.31 -9.53 25.28
CA LEU A 430 8.33 -10.09 26.17
C LEU A 430 9.34 -10.98 25.43
N ARG A 431 8.95 -11.59 24.32
CA ARG A 431 9.88 -12.35 23.46
C ARG A 431 11.05 -11.50 22.93
N TYR A 432 10.89 -10.18 22.80
CA TYR A 432 11.97 -9.30 22.33
C TYR A 432 13.11 -9.22 23.35
N LEU A 433 12.83 -9.41 24.64
CA LEU A 433 13.88 -9.47 25.68
C LEU A 433 14.86 -10.63 25.45
N GLY A 434 14.45 -11.67 24.71
CA GLY A 434 15.30 -12.78 24.28
C GLY A 434 15.95 -12.59 22.90
N MET A 435 15.65 -11.49 22.19
CA MET A 435 16.11 -11.20 20.83
C MET A 435 16.83 -9.84 20.83
N PRO A 436 18.18 -9.80 21.01
CA PRO A 436 18.91 -8.55 21.22
C PRO A 436 18.65 -7.47 20.16
N ASP A 437 18.63 -7.84 18.88
CA ASP A 437 18.42 -6.89 17.79
C ASP A 437 17.00 -6.31 17.81
N LYS A 438 15.97 -7.15 18.01
CA LYS A 438 14.58 -6.71 18.11
C LYS A 438 14.31 -5.87 19.34
N TYR A 439 14.99 -6.17 20.43
CA TYR A 439 14.89 -5.39 21.65
C TYR A 439 15.52 -4.00 21.50
N LYS A 440 16.72 -3.92 20.91
CA LYS A 440 17.37 -2.64 20.60
C LYS A 440 16.53 -1.82 19.58
N GLU A 441 16.04 -2.47 18.51
CA GLU A 441 15.14 -1.85 17.55
C GLU A 441 13.89 -1.26 18.26
N PHE A 442 13.29 -2.00 19.19
CA PHE A 442 12.15 -1.50 19.97
C PHE A 442 12.51 -0.26 20.80
N LEU A 443 13.63 -0.28 21.53
CA LEU A 443 14.04 0.85 22.35
C LEU A 443 14.27 2.10 21.49
N TYR A 444 15.09 1.99 20.46
CA TYR A 444 15.50 3.15 19.64
C TYR A 444 14.35 3.69 18.76
N SER A 445 13.50 2.84 18.21
CA SER A 445 12.32 3.28 17.44
C SER A 445 11.25 3.97 18.31
N ASN A 446 11.31 3.82 19.62
CA ASN A 446 10.45 4.54 20.57
C ASN A 446 11.19 5.66 21.32
N GLY A 447 12.34 6.11 20.82
CA GLY A 447 13.09 7.24 21.37
C GLY A 447 13.85 6.93 22.68
N ILE A 448 13.96 5.66 23.10
CA ILE A 448 14.66 5.26 24.31
C ILE A 448 16.15 5.09 23.99
N MET A 449 16.88 6.17 24.04
CA MET A 449 18.32 6.20 23.71
C MET A 449 19.16 5.90 24.95
N VAL A 450 19.78 4.72 24.96
CA VAL A 450 20.66 4.27 26.04
C VAL A 450 21.87 3.51 25.48
N ASN A 451 22.98 3.54 26.20
CA ASN A 451 24.17 2.74 25.86
C ASN A 451 23.95 1.24 26.16
N ASP A 452 24.87 0.37 25.75
CA ASP A 452 24.73 -1.07 25.92
C ASP A 452 24.53 -1.51 27.39
N LYS A 453 25.14 -0.82 28.34
CA LYS A 453 24.90 -1.08 29.79
C LYS A 453 23.46 -0.70 30.15
N GLY A 454 22.95 0.42 29.68
CA GLY A 454 21.56 0.83 29.86
C GLY A 454 20.57 -0.13 29.23
N VAL A 455 20.87 -0.64 28.00
CA VAL A 455 20.06 -1.68 27.35
C VAL A 455 19.93 -2.94 28.22
N ALA A 456 21.04 -3.40 28.80
CA ALA A 456 21.03 -4.57 29.67
C ALA A 456 20.23 -4.33 30.97
N LEU A 457 20.40 -3.17 31.60
CA LEU A 457 19.66 -2.80 32.80
C LEU A 457 18.16 -2.58 32.53
N LEU A 458 17.79 -1.95 31.44
CA LEU A 458 16.37 -1.82 31.05
C LEU A 458 15.73 -3.18 30.75
N LYS A 459 16.50 -4.14 30.20
CA LYS A 459 16.02 -5.51 30.02
C LYS A 459 15.69 -6.14 31.41
N GLU A 460 16.59 -6.02 32.38
CA GLU A 460 16.36 -6.53 33.74
C GLU A 460 15.18 -5.82 34.42
N TYR A 461 15.06 -4.52 34.24
CA TYR A 461 13.94 -3.69 34.70
C TYR A 461 12.60 -4.21 34.20
N PHE A 462 12.46 -4.44 32.88
CA PHE A 462 11.22 -4.98 32.30
C PHE A 462 10.94 -6.42 32.77
N MET A 463 11.96 -7.25 32.97
CA MET A 463 11.80 -8.59 33.52
C MET A 463 11.26 -8.55 34.96
N LYS A 464 11.75 -7.64 35.79
CA LYS A 464 11.22 -7.45 37.16
C LYS A 464 9.77 -6.99 37.17
N TRP A 465 9.41 -6.04 36.30
CA TRP A 465 8.03 -5.63 36.14
C TRP A 465 7.11 -6.75 35.65
N ALA A 466 7.57 -7.54 34.68
CA ALA A 466 6.81 -8.70 34.23
C ALA A 466 6.56 -9.70 35.40
N SER A 467 7.59 -10.00 36.19
CA SER A 467 7.47 -10.83 37.38
C SER A 467 6.51 -10.24 38.43
N HIS A 468 6.60 -8.92 38.66
CA HIS A 468 5.69 -8.20 39.57
C HIS A 468 4.22 -8.38 39.17
N PHE A 469 3.90 -8.23 37.87
CA PHE A 469 2.54 -8.42 37.39
C PHE A 469 2.07 -9.87 37.42
N ILE A 470 2.95 -10.84 37.12
CA ILE A 470 2.61 -12.26 37.16
C ILE A 470 2.06 -12.66 38.54
N HIS A 471 2.64 -12.12 39.61
CA HIS A 471 2.23 -12.46 40.97
C HIS A 471 1.00 -11.70 41.47
N ARG A 472 0.61 -10.60 40.83
CA ARG A 472 -0.42 -9.69 41.36
C ARG A 472 -1.62 -9.43 40.49
N ARG A 473 -1.50 -9.59 39.14
CA ARG A 473 -2.55 -9.25 38.23
C ARG A 473 -2.68 -10.34 37.15
N LYS A 474 -3.93 -10.65 36.80
CA LYS A 474 -4.22 -11.46 35.60
C LYS A 474 -3.84 -10.67 34.35
N ALA A 475 -3.25 -11.35 33.36
CA ALA A 475 -2.99 -10.71 32.07
C ALA A 475 -4.30 -10.31 31.39
N GLU A 476 -4.31 -9.11 30.81
CA GLU A 476 -5.42 -8.65 29.96
C GLU A 476 -5.22 -9.16 28.54
N ASN A 477 -6.33 -9.43 27.84
CA ASN A 477 -6.27 -9.87 26.45
C ASN A 477 -5.89 -8.73 25.54
N MET A 478 -4.83 -8.90 24.75
CA MET A 478 -4.44 -8.01 23.67
C MET A 478 -5.13 -8.45 22.38
N ARG A 479 -5.77 -7.53 21.68
CA ARG A 479 -6.47 -7.82 20.43
C ARG A 479 -5.54 -7.69 19.24
N ILE A 480 -5.61 -8.69 18.34
CA ILE A 480 -4.78 -8.77 17.13
C ILE A 480 -5.57 -8.54 15.84
N GLN A 481 -6.88 -8.50 15.93
CA GLN A 481 -7.83 -8.29 14.85
C GLN A 481 -8.96 -7.38 15.33
N MET A 482 -9.63 -6.72 14.38
CA MET A 482 -10.90 -6.04 14.58
C MET A 482 -12.07 -7.03 14.51
N GLY A 483 -13.28 -6.56 14.73
CA GLY A 483 -14.48 -7.38 14.58
C GLY A 483 -14.82 -8.22 15.80
N TRP A 484 -15.60 -9.27 15.60
CA TRP A 484 -16.07 -10.14 16.67
C TRP A 484 -14.92 -10.92 17.32
N THR A 485 -14.90 -10.94 18.65
CA THR A 485 -13.81 -11.60 19.41
C THR A 485 -14.02 -13.11 19.56
N SER A 486 -15.25 -13.58 19.43
CA SER A 486 -15.61 -14.99 19.54
C SER A 486 -16.77 -15.37 18.61
N PRO A 487 -16.95 -16.67 18.29
CA PRO A 487 -18.14 -17.14 17.56
C PRO A 487 -19.45 -16.95 18.32
N SER A 488 -19.40 -16.71 19.63
CA SER A 488 -20.58 -16.39 20.47
C SER A 488 -20.98 -14.93 20.43
N TYR A 489 -20.21 -14.07 19.72
CA TYR A 489 -20.47 -12.63 19.55
C TYR A 489 -20.53 -11.86 20.88
N GLU A 490 -19.68 -12.24 21.85
CA GLU A 490 -19.65 -11.64 23.19
C GLU A 490 -19.17 -10.20 23.20
N SER A 491 -18.23 -9.87 22.33
CA SER A 491 -17.72 -8.51 22.17
C SER A 491 -17.22 -8.24 20.76
N PHE A 492 -17.13 -6.96 20.42
CA PHE A 492 -16.71 -6.46 19.12
C PHE A 492 -15.60 -5.42 19.25
N VAL A 493 -14.50 -5.57 18.53
CA VAL A 493 -13.37 -4.65 18.55
C VAL A 493 -13.42 -3.68 17.38
N SER A 494 -13.39 -2.38 17.68
CA SER A 494 -13.34 -1.29 16.72
C SER A 494 -12.37 -0.22 17.20
N GLY A 495 -11.28 0.01 16.47
CA GLY A 495 -10.34 1.11 16.68
C GLY A 495 -9.68 1.19 18.07
N GLY A 496 -9.51 0.07 18.77
CA GLY A 496 -8.96 0.02 20.13
C GLY A 496 -10.00 0.14 21.23
N ILE A 497 -11.29 0.07 20.85
CA ILE A 497 -12.42 -0.03 21.78
C ILE A 497 -13.04 -1.41 21.62
N GLU A 498 -13.31 -2.08 22.71
CA GLU A 498 -14.09 -3.31 22.79
C GLU A 498 -15.51 -2.99 23.25
N ILE A 499 -16.46 -3.16 22.33
CA ILE A 499 -17.90 -2.91 22.56
C ILE A 499 -18.54 -4.20 23.07
N THR A 500 -19.17 -4.14 24.25
CA THR A 500 -19.83 -5.28 24.89
C THR A 500 -21.27 -4.93 25.30
N PRO A 501 -22.10 -5.91 25.62
CA PRO A 501 -23.41 -5.64 26.22
C PRO A 501 -23.39 -4.84 27.52
N LYS A 502 -22.24 -4.82 28.22
CA LYS A 502 -22.05 -4.14 29.51
C LYS A 502 -21.49 -2.73 29.38
N GLY A 503 -21.11 -2.33 28.17
CA GLY A 503 -20.48 -1.03 27.86
C GLY A 503 -19.24 -1.15 27.01
N ASP A 504 -18.64 -0.01 26.74
CA ASP A 504 -17.43 0.13 25.93
C ASP A 504 -16.20 0.17 26.83
N PHE A 505 -15.18 -0.57 26.46
CA PHE A 505 -13.92 -0.65 27.21
C PHE A 505 -12.75 -0.39 26.25
N GLU A 506 -11.78 0.38 26.70
CA GLU A 506 -10.50 0.44 26.00
C GLU A 506 -9.86 -0.94 25.97
N CYS A 507 -9.42 -1.37 24.81
CA CYS A 507 -8.68 -2.61 24.70
C CYS A 507 -7.32 -2.38 24.03
N PRO A 508 -6.25 -2.95 24.62
CA PRO A 508 -4.94 -2.93 23.99
C PRO A 508 -4.97 -3.67 22.66
N VAL A 509 -4.47 -3.03 21.62
CA VAL A 509 -4.32 -3.63 20.29
C VAL A 509 -2.86 -3.94 20.00
N SER A 510 -2.62 -5.04 19.32
CA SER A 510 -1.28 -5.47 18.92
C SER A 510 -0.54 -4.38 18.11
N PRO A 511 0.79 -4.30 18.20
CA PRO A 511 1.61 -3.48 17.31
C PRO A 511 1.32 -3.71 15.82
N SER A 512 0.88 -4.91 15.43
CA SER A 512 0.47 -5.23 14.05
C SER A 512 -0.77 -4.43 13.59
N LEU A 513 -1.60 -3.96 14.52
CA LEU A 513 -2.78 -3.13 14.25
C LEU A 513 -2.49 -1.62 14.31
N ARG A 514 -1.26 -1.22 14.66
CA ARG A 514 -0.90 0.18 14.93
C ARG A 514 -1.22 1.12 13.75
N ASN A 515 -1.05 0.62 12.52
CA ASN A 515 -1.31 1.39 11.30
C ASN A 515 -2.77 1.32 10.83
N VAL A 516 -3.63 0.55 11.48
CA VAL A 516 -5.04 0.37 11.09
C VAL A 516 -5.98 0.94 12.15
N SER A 517 -5.71 0.65 13.41
CA SER A 517 -6.56 1.03 14.55
C SER A 517 -6.88 2.53 14.64
N PRO A 518 -5.93 3.46 14.40
CA PRO A 518 -6.23 4.90 14.45
C PRO A 518 -7.24 5.35 13.38
N HIS A 519 -7.33 4.61 12.27
CA HIS A 519 -8.24 4.95 11.17
C HIS A 519 -9.65 4.38 11.34
N ILE A 520 -9.87 3.54 12.37
CA ILE A 520 -11.18 2.97 12.72
C ILE A 520 -11.67 3.65 14.00
N ARG A 521 -11.78 4.97 13.94
CA ARG A 521 -12.25 5.81 15.05
C ARG A 521 -13.24 6.83 14.51
N PRO A 522 -14.19 7.31 15.34
CA PRO A 522 -15.11 8.35 14.92
C PRO A 522 -14.39 9.70 14.75
N ASN A 523 -14.86 10.46 13.75
CA ASN A 523 -14.51 11.85 13.51
C ASN A 523 -15.74 12.65 13.11
N GLY A 524 -15.78 13.95 13.38
CA GLY A 524 -16.92 14.80 13.11
C GLY A 524 -18.13 14.45 13.96
N THR A 525 -19.32 14.43 13.38
CA THR A 525 -20.58 14.18 14.08
C THR A 525 -21.42 13.10 13.41
N TYR A 526 -22.18 12.34 14.21
CA TYR A 526 -23.16 11.42 13.69
C TYR A 526 -24.26 12.10 12.85
N GLY A 527 -24.70 13.31 13.27
CA GLY A 527 -25.70 14.07 12.53
C GLY A 527 -25.24 14.42 11.11
N GLY A 528 -24.01 14.88 10.94
CA GLY A 528 -23.41 15.16 9.63
C GLY A 528 -23.31 13.91 8.75
N TRP A 529 -22.88 12.78 9.31
CA TRP A 529 -22.86 11.49 8.60
C TRP A 529 -24.27 11.05 8.17
N ARG A 530 -25.27 11.18 9.09
CA ARG A 530 -26.65 10.78 8.81
C ARG A 530 -27.27 11.61 7.70
N THR A 531 -27.09 12.93 7.74
CA THR A 531 -27.58 13.82 6.67
C THR A 531 -27.02 13.43 5.31
N ALA A 532 -25.72 13.11 5.24
CA ALA A 532 -25.09 12.63 3.99
C ALA A 532 -25.67 11.29 3.54
N ALA A 533 -25.94 10.36 4.45
CA ALA A 533 -26.56 9.08 4.14
C ALA A 533 -28.00 9.25 3.61
N GLU A 534 -28.78 10.18 4.17
CA GLU A 534 -30.16 10.48 3.73
C GLU A 534 -30.21 11.07 2.31
N GLU A 535 -29.16 11.73 1.84
CA GLU A 535 -29.07 12.19 0.44
C GLU A 535 -29.14 11.04 -0.58
N PHE A 536 -28.79 9.82 -0.20
CA PHE A 536 -28.94 8.65 -1.06
C PHE A 536 -30.38 8.13 -1.22
N LEU A 537 -31.37 8.78 -0.59
CA LEU A 537 -32.79 8.51 -0.82
C LEU A 537 -33.26 9.04 -2.20
N ARG A 538 -32.49 9.88 -2.83
CA ARG A 538 -32.78 10.36 -4.20
C ARG A 538 -32.81 9.21 -5.21
N PRO A 539 -33.65 9.27 -6.25
CA PRO A 539 -33.67 8.28 -7.32
C PRO A 539 -32.30 8.19 -8.03
N GLY A 540 -31.88 6.97 -8.37
CA GLY A 540 -30.60 6.69 -9.01
C GLY A 540 -29.43 6.48 -8.05
N PHE A 541 -29.67 6.54 -6.73
CA PHE A 541 -28.67 6.25 -5.69
C PHE A 541 -28.84 4.88 -5.02
N GLU A 542 -29.57 3.96 -5.64
CA GLU A 542 -29.84 2.62 -5.09
C GLU A 542 -28.55 1.85 -4.80
N LEU A 543 -27.58 1.88 -5.71
CA LEU A 543 -26.27 1.24 -5.50
C LEU A 543 -25.40 1.96 -4.46
N HIS A 544 -25.59 3.25 -4.26
CA HIS A 544 -24.93 4.00 -3.18
C HIS A 544 -25.51 3.61 -1.82
N ARG A 545 -26.85 3.46 -1.72
CA ARG A 545 -27.53 2.91 -0.53
C ARG A 545 -27.05 1.50 -0.22
N LEU A 546 -27.00 0.62 -1.23
CA LEU A 546 -26.47 -0.73 -1.07
C LEU A 546 -25.03 -0.71 -0.56
N SER A 547 -24.18 0.15 -1.15
CA SER A 547 -22.78 0.28 -0.76
C SER A 547 -22.60 0.77 0.68
N LEU A 548 -23.41 1.72 1.13
CA LEU A 548 -23.42 2.16 2.52
C LEU A 548 -23.83 1.00 3.45
N LEU A 549 -24.89 0.25 3.08
CA LEU A 549 -25.35 -0.89 3.86
C LEU A 549 -24.33 -2.03 3.91
N THR A 550 -23.38 -2.14 2.96
CA THR A 550 -22.29 -3.14 3.05
C THR A 550 -21.41 -2.89 4.28
N GLY A 551 -21.25 -1.64 4.70
CA GLY A 551 -20.50 -1.28 5.91
C GLY A 551 -21.11 -1.91 7.17
N PHE A 552 -22.42 -1.92 7.28
CA PHE A 552 -23.16 -2.59 8.37
C PHE A 552 -23.25 -4.10 8.14
N GLY A 553 -23.55 -4.52 6.91
CA GLY A 553 -23.76 -5.93 6.55
C GLY A 553 -22.51 -6.79 6.75
N SER A 554 -21.34 -6.21 6.59
CA SER A 554 -20.07 -6.94 6.70
C SER A 554 -19.92 -7.65 8.04
N ILE A 555 -20.34 -7.03 9.14
CA ILE A 555 -20.22 -7.61 10.48
C ILE A 555 -21.25 -8.72 10.75
N LEU A 556 -22.29 -8.87 9.90
CA LEU A 556 -23.28 -9.95 9.96
C LEU A 556 -22.92 -11.15 9.07
N VAL A 557 -21.92 -11.06 8.20
CA VAL A 557 -21.47 -12.16 7.34
C VAL A 557 -21.17 -13.43 8.13
N PRO A 558 -20.53 -13.40 9.32
CA PRO A 558 -20.32 -14.61 10.12
C PRO A 558 -21.60 -15.37 10.50
N MET A 559 -22.77 -14.71 10.42
CA MET A 559 -24.07 -15.32 10.72
C MET A 559 -24.69 -16.04 9.50
N THR A 560 -24.05 -16.03 8.34
CA THR A 560 -24.62 -16.48 7.05
C THR A 560 -24.11 -17.84 6.55
N ASN A 561 -23.15 -18.45 7.17
CA ASN A 561 -22.45 -19.67 6.71
C ASN A 561 -21.66 -19.51 5.40
N ILE A 562 -21.32 -18.26 4.99
CA ILE A 562 -20.36 -18.00 3.91
C ILE A 562 -19.12 -17.31 4.49
N GLY A 563 -17.98 -17.45 3.83
CA GLY A 563 -16.76 -16.74 4.24
C GLY A 563 -16.78 -15.26 3.88
N GLY A 564 -17.54 -14.88 2.86
CA GLY A 564 -17.66 -13.50 2.40
C GLY A 564 -18.27 -13.38 1.01
N LEU A 565 -18.40 -12.14 0.53
CA LEU A 565 -18.85 -11.83 -0.83
C LEU A 565 -18.08 -10.60 -1.31
N ILE A 566 -17.70 -10.61 -2.58
CA ILE A 566 -17.15 -9.44 -3.24
C ILE A 566 -18.24 -8.74 -4.03
N ILE A 567 -18.43 -7.47 -3.74
CA ILE A 567 -19.33 -6.57 -4.48
C ILE A 567 -18.45 -5.65 -5.30
N SER A 568 -18.65 -5.60 -6.60
CA SER A 568 -17.91 -4.75 -7.53
C SER A 568 -18.84 -3.72 -8.15
N LEU A 569 -18.44 -2.46 -8.13
CA LEU A 569 -19.10 -1.36 -8.83
C LEU A 569 -18.30 -1.01 -10.07
N SER A 570 -18.79 -1.41 -11.23
CA SER A 570 -18.24 -1.04 -12.53
C SER A 570 -19.00 0.14 -13.13
N GLY A 571 -18.36 0.98 -13.92
CA GLY A 571 -19.03 2.09 -14.59
C GLY A 571 -18.07 3.18 -15.05
N GLU A 572 -18.62 4.20 -15.70
CA GLU A 572 -17.84 5.31 -16.26
C GLU A 572 -17.21 6.20 -15.16
N LYS A 573 -16.19 6.97 -15.55
CA LYS A 573 -15.60 7.99 -14.68
C LYS A 573 -16.67 9.03 -14.31
N GLY A 574 -16.74 9.40 -13.02
CA GLY A 574 -17.71 10.37 -12.52
C GLY A 574 -19.09 9.80 -12.17
N SER A 575 -19.29 8.47 -12.19
CA SER A 575 -20.57 7.84 -11.78
C SER A 575 -20.76 7.71 -10.24
N GLY A 576 -19.83 8.22 -9.41
CA GLY A 576 -19.93 8.18 -7.95
C GLY A 576 -19.41 6.92 -7.28
N LYS A 577 -18.74 5.99 -8.02
CA LYS A 577 -18.21 4.70 -7.47
C LYS A 577 -17.36 4.86 -6.22
N THR A 578 -16.35 5.72 -6.27
CA THR A 578 -15.46 6.00 -5.14
C THR A 578 -16.23 6.60 -3.95
N GLY A 579 -17.22 7.48 -4.23
CA GLY A 579 -18.10 8.03 -3.20
C GLY A 579 -18.97 6.96 -2.52
N ALA A 580 -19.52 6.03 -3.31
CA ALA A 580 -20.27 4.88 -2.80
C ALA A 580 -19.38 3.98 -1.90
N LEU A 581 -18.14 3.70 -2.32
CA LEU A 581 -17.15 2.97 -1.53
C LEU A 581 -16.85 3.71 -0.21
N GLN A 582 -16.60 5.02 -0.28
CA GLN A 582 -16.31 5.85 0.89
C GLN A 582 -17.48 5.86 1.87
N ALA A 583 -18.72 5.91 1.39
CA ALA A 583 -19.90 5.84 2.25
C ALA A 583 -19.94 4.51 3.03
N GLY A 584 -19.66 3.37 2.39
CA GLY A 584 -19.59 2.07 3.07
C GLY A 584 -18.48 2.00 4.13
N LEU A 585 -17.30 2.51 3.82
CA LEU A 585 -16.16 2.54 4.75
C LEU A 585 -16.37 3.52 5.92
N SER A 586 -17.10 4.63 5.70
CA SER A 586 -17.36 5.66 6.70
C SER A 586 -18.15 5.16 7.90
N VAL A 587 -18.83 4.02 7.78
CA VAL A 587 -19.62 3.43 8.87
C VAL A 587 -18.76 3.17 10.10
N PHE A 588 -17.53 2.66 9.92
CA PHE A 588 -16.63 2.30 11.03
C PHE A 588 -15.40 3.20 11.19
N GLY A 589 -15.07 4.04 10.21
CA GLY A 589 -13.88 4.91 10.34
C GLY A 589 -13.57 5.69 9.08
N ASP A 590 -12.35 6.22 9.00
CA ASP A 590 -11.86 7.08 7.91
C ASP A 590 -11.91 6.36 6.54
N PRO A 591 -12.78 6.78 5.63
CA PRO A 591 -12.95 6.11 4.34
C PRO A 591 -11.76 6.30 3.41
N ILE A 592 -10.94 7.33 3.62
CA ILE A 592 -9.76 7.61 2.80
C ILE A 592 -8.59 6.72 3.23
N LYS A 593 -8.36 6.58 4.54
CA LYS A 593 -7.24 5.80 5.09
C LYS A 593 -7.51 4.30 5.12
N GLN A 594 -8.78 3.89 5.13
CA GLN A 594 -9.16 2.48 5.11
C GLN A 594 -9.12 1.86 3.71
N LYS A 595 -9.38 2.61 2.65
CA LYS A 595 -9.39 2.09 1.28
C LYS A 595 -8.01 1.62 0.84
N ILE A 596 -7.99 0.55 0.06
CA ILE A 596 -6.79 0.02 -0.60
C ILE A 596 -6.78 0.55 -2.03
N THR A 597 -5.67 1.10 -2.48
CA THR A 597 -5.50 1.59 -3.85
C THR A 597 -4.34 0.88 -4.55
N THR A 598 -4.30 0.93 -5.88
CA THR A 598 -3.16 0.42 -6.67
C THR A 598 -1.90 1.25 -6.47
N GLN A 599 -2.05 2.53 -6.11
CA GLN A 599 -0.92 3.45 -5.88
C GLN A 599 -0.14 3.08 -4.61
N ASP A 600 -0.79 2.41 -3.65
CA ASP A 600 -0.14 1.93 -2.42
C ASP A 600 0.80 0.74 -2.66
N GLY A 601 1.05 0.34 -3.91
CA GLY A 601 1.84 -0.85 -4.24
C GLY A 601 1.24 -2.14 -3.68
N ALA A 602 -0.10 -2.17 -3.51
CA ALA A 602 -0.80 -3.26 -2.85
C ALA A 602 -0.58 -4.59 -3.58
N THR A 603 0.18 -5.47 -2.94
CA THR A 603 0.35 -6.84 -3.38
C THR A 603 -0.85 -7.69 -2.93
N THR A 604 -1.09 -8.81 -3.60
CA THR A 604 -2.11 -9.78 -3.18
C THR A 604 -1.99 -10.12 -1.69
N ASN A 605 -0.76 -10.33 -1.20
CA ASN A 605 -0.52 -10.62 0.23
C ASN A 605 -0.89 -9.43 1.15
N GLY A 606 -0.66 -8.21 0.71
CA GLY A 606 -1.05 -7.00 1.45
C GLY A 606 -2.57 -6.86 1.59
N ILE A 607 -3.31 -7.16 0.52
CA ILE A 607 -4.78 -7.18 0.53
C ILE A 607 -5.29 -8.23 1.52
N PHE A 608 -4.74 -9.46 1.49
CA PHE A 608 -5.11 -10.52 2.43
C PHE A 608 -4.78 -10.16 3.88
N GLN A 609 -3.61 -9.57 4.12
CA GLN A 609 -3.22 -9.13 5.46
C GLN A 609 -4.21 -8.07 6.00
N ARG A 610 -4.60 -7.10 5.16
CA ARG A 610 -5.59 -6.08 5.53
C ARG A 610 -6.95 -6.72 5.83
N ALA A 611 -7.44 -7.64 4.98
CA ALA A 611 -8.69 -8.35 5.19
C ALA A 611 -8.68 -9.16 6.49
N THR A 612 -7.60 -9.88 6.76
CA THR A 612 -7.41 -10.63 8.01
C THR A 612 -7.40 -9.72 9.24
N THR A 613 -6.76 -8.55 9.13
CA THR A 613 -6.70 -7.54 10.20
C THR A 613 -8.07 -6.97 10.52
N LEU A 614 -8.86 -6.65 9.49
CA LEU A 614 -10.22 -6.11 9.62
C LEU A 614 -11.25 -7.17 10.03
N ARG A 615 -10.99 -8.44 9.75
CA ARG A 615 -11.76 -9.64 10.08
C ARG A 615 -13.22 -9.63 9.62
N ASN A 616 -14.09 -8.79 10.22
CA ASN A 616 -15.51 -8.68 9.92
C ASN A 616 -15.91 -7.30 9.39
N LEU A 617 -15.00 -6.33 9.45
CA LEU A 617 -15.24 -4.99 8.89
C LEU A 617 -15.13 -5.01 7.36
N LEU A 618 -15.81 -4.07 6.71
CA LEU A 618 -15.77 -3.92 5.27
C LEU A 618 -14.33 -3.67 4.77
N VAL A 619 -13.94 -4.39 3.73
CA VAL A 619 -12.70 -4.12 2.97
C VAL A 619 -13.04 -3.34 1.71
N GLY A 620 -12.46 -2.16 1.56
CA GLY A 620 -12.64 -1.32 0.37
C GLY A 620 -11.42 -1.35 -0.54
N ILE A 621 -11.61 -1.64 -1.83
CA ILE A 621 -10.55 -1.60 -2.84
C ILE A 621 -10.97 -0.65 -3.96
N ASP A 622 -10.27 0.49 -4.06
CA ASP A 622 -10.59 1.54 -5.01
C ASP A 622 -9.76 1.36 -6.29
N GLU A 623 -10.42 1.54 -7.45
CA GLU A 623 -9.83 1.52 -8.79
C GLU A 623 -9.04 0.24 -9.12
N THR A 624 -9.76 -0.88 -9.23
CA THR A 624 -9.16 -2.17 -9.60
C THR A 624 -8.78 -2.29 -11.08
N SER A 625 -9.03 -1.27 -11.91
CA SER A 625 -8.74 -1.29 -13.36
C SER A 625 -7.27 -1.59 -13.66
N ASN A 626 -6.36 -1.13 -12.82
CA ASN A 626 -4.92 -1.30 -12.99
C ASN A 626 -4.37 -2.61 -12.41
N PHE A 627 -5.17 -3.41 -11.74
CA PHE A 627 -4.73 -4.72 -11.26
C PHE A 627 -4.62 -5.73 -12.42
N LYS A 628 -3.59 -6.56 -12.36
CA LYS A 628 -3.46 -7.68 -13.30
C LYS A 628 -4.64 -8.65 -13.13
N PRO A 629 -5.15 -9.26 -14.19
CA PRO A 629 -6.28 -10.22 -14.15
C PRO A 629 -6.09 -11.32 -13.10
N GLN A 630 -4.88 -11.86 -12.96
CA GLN A 630 -4.58 -12.91 -11.99
C GLN A 630 -4.73 -12.44 -10.53
N VAL A 631 -4.34 -11.19 -10.22
CA VAL A 631 -4.49 -10.62 -8.87
C VAL A 631 -5.97 -10.50 -8.51
N ILE A 632 -6.80 -10.08 -9.47
CA ILE A 632 -8.26 -9.99 -9.30
C ILE A 632 -8.86 -11.38 -9.09
N SER A 633 -8.49 -12.36 -9.94
CA SER A 633 -8.95 -13.75 -9.81
C SER A 633 -8.59 -14.33 -8.44
N ASP A 634 -7.34 -14.17 -8.01
CA ASP A 634 -6.88 -14.65 -6.70
C ASP A 634 -7.62 -13.97 -5.54
N ALA A 635 -7.86 -12.66 -5.62
CA ALA A 635 -8.60 -11.91 -4.62
C ALA A 635 -10.05 -12.40 -4.53
N ILE A 636 -10.74 -12.51 -5.67
CA ILE A 636 -12.15 -12.94 -5.73
C ILE A 636 -12.32 -14.38 -5.23
N PHE A 637 -11.37 -15.26 -5.55
CA PHE A 637 -11.47 -16.66 -5.12
C PHE A 637 -11.16 -16.83 -3.62
N LYS A 638 -10.08 -16.22 -3.13
CA LYS A 638 -9.51 -16.50 -1.80
C LYS A 638 -10.12 -15.67 -0.67
N LEU A 639 -10.46 -14.38 -0.91
CA LEU A 639 -11.00 -13.53 0.16
C LEU A 639 -12.31 -14.07 0.76
N PRO A 640 -13.30 -14.53 -0.04
CA PRO A 640 -14.53 -15.09 0.50
C PRO A 640 -14.42 -16.49 1.10
N MET A 641 -13.29 -17.18 0.98
CA MET A 641 -13.15 -18.55 1.47
C MET A 641 -12.77 -18.64 2.95
N ASN A 642 -12.52 -17.52 3.62
CA ASN A 642 -12.02 -17.51 4.99
C ASN A 642 -10.70 -18.30 5.18
N GLU A 643 -10.04 -18.67 4.09
CA GLU A 643 -8.76 -19.34 4.14
C GLU A 643 -7.64 -18.32 4.34
N GLN A 644 -6.86 -18.54 5.39
CA GLN A 644 -5.61 -17.78 5.52
C GLN A 644 -4.64 -18.20 4.43
N PRO A 645 -3.89 -17.26 3.82
CA PRO A 645 -2.78 -17.64 2.96
C PRO A 645 -1.87 -18.57 3.78
N LYS A 646 -1.62 -19.78 3.26
CA LYS A 646 -0.71 -20.76 3.90
C LYS A 646 0.61 -20.06 4.17
N ILE A 647 0.89 -19.86 5.43
CA ILE A 647 1.98 -19.07 5.93
C ILE A 647 3.27 -19.85 5.72
N ARG A 648 4.31 -19.15 5.25
CA ARG A 648 5.66 -19.70 5.22
C ARG A 648 6.01 -20.19 6.62
N LEU A 649 6.46 -21.46 6.72
CA LEU A 649 6.99 -22.04 7.94
C LEU A 649 8.00 -21.06 8.57
N GLN A 650 7.87 -20.82 9.84
CA GLN A 650 8.86 -20.06 10.59
C GLN A 650 10.11 -20.95 10.70
N THR A 651 11.18 -20.54 10.04
CA THR A 651 12.41 -21.33 9.81
C THR A 651 13.10 -21.86 11.08
N SER A 652 12.76 -21.36 12.27
CA SER A 652 13.42 -21.76 13.51
C SER A 652 12.83 -22.99 14.22
N TYR A 653 11.57 -23.39 13.95
CA TYR A 653 10.93 -24.48 14.72
C TYR A 653 10.01 -25.40 13.91
N ASN A 654 9.91 -25.29 12.57
CA ASN A 654 8.97 -26.07 11.74
C ASN A 654 7.50 -26.00 12.21
N LEU A 655 7.11 -24.95 12.92
CA LEU A 655 5.76 -24.74 13.42
C LEU A 655 4.98 -23.87 12.45
N GLU A 656 3.74 -24.28 12.16
CA GLU A 656 2.80 -23.41 11.47
C GLU A 656 2.61 -22.12 12.27
N ARG A 657 2.87 -20.98 11.62
CA ARG A 657 2.61 -19.68 12.22
C ARG A 657 1.11 -19.43 12.23
N LYS A 658 0.44 -19.72 13.33
CA LYS A 658 -0.91 -19.20 13.54
C LYS A 658 -0.84 -17.68 13.67
N VAL A 659 -1.38 -16.96 12.70
CA VAL A 659 -1.31 -15.48 12.68
C VAL A 659 -2.60 -14.87 13.15
N SER A 660 -3.74 -15.53 12.96
CA SER A 660 -5.05 -14.99 13.31
C SER A 660 -6.13 -16.07 13.17
N ASP A 661 -7.32 -15.81 13.67
CA ASP A 661 -8.53 -16.51 13.20
C ASP A 661 -8.87 -16.03 11.79
N GLY A 662 -9.58 -16.84 11.00
CA GLY A 662 -10.01 -16.48 9.67
C GLY A 662 -10.83 -15.19 9.63
N SER A 663 -10.97 -14.61 8.44
CA SER A 663 -11.80 -13.43 8.19
C SER A 663 -13.10 -13.82 7.50
N SER A 664 -14.20 -13.21 7.91
CA SER A 664 -15.53 -13.39 7.27
C SER A 664 -16.17 -12.02 7.12
N GLN A 665 -16.22 -11.50 5.87
CA GLN A 665 -16.52 -10.09 5.62
C GLN A 665 -16.97 -9.83 4.18
N LEU A 666 -17.51 -8.65 3.93
CA LEU A 666 -17.75 -8.14 2.60
C LEU A 666 -16.53 -7.38 2.08
N VAL A 667 -16.34 -7.45 0.77
CA VAL A 667 -15.34 -6.66 0.06
C VAL A 667 -16.06 -5.81 -0.98
N LEU A 668 -15.86 -4.50 -0.97
CA LEU A 668 -16.41 -3.58 -1.95
C LEU A 668 -15.29 -3.08 -2.86
N MET A 669 -15.43 -3.31 -4.15
CA MET A 669 -14.45 -2.90 -5.18
C MET A 669 -15.06 -1.87 -6.11
N THR A 670 -14.22 -0.94 -6.60
CA THR A 670 -14.60 -0.03 -7.68
C THR A 670 -13.70 -0.24 -8.89
N THR A 671 -14.25 -0.05 -10.08
CA THR A 671 -13.51 -0.25 -11.33
C THR A 671 -14.14 0.54 -12.48
N ASN A 672 -13.30 0.98 -13.46
CA ASN A 672 -13.77 1.53 -14.72
C ASN A 672 -13.97 0.44 -15.80
N GLN A 673 -13.40 -0.76 -15.57
CA GLN A 673 -13.51 -1.91 -16.45
C GLN A 673 -14.08 -3.10 -15.66
N SER A 674 -15.01 -3.85 -16.25
CA SER A 674 -15.61 -5.00 -15.59
C SER A 674 -14.57 -6.00 -15.07
N ASN A 675 -14.66 -6.31 -13.77
CA ASN A 675 -13.84 -7.36 -13.16
C ASN A 675 -14.24 -8.76 -13.68
N LYS A 676 -15.50 -8.96 -14.07
CA LYS A 676 -15.94 -10.18 -14.78
C LYS A 676 -15.18 -10.36 -16.08
N GLN A 677 -15.06 -9.31 -16.91
CA GLN A 677 -14.29 -9.37 -18.16
C GLN A 677 -12.82 -9.68 -17.89
N LYS A 678 -12.23 -9.14 -16.83
CA LYS A 678 -10.85 -9.47 -16.43
C LYS A 678 -10.68 -10.93 -16.02
N LEU A 679 -11.68 -11.54 -15.39
CA LEU A 679 -11.64 -12.97 -15.07
C LEU A 679 -11.55 -13.82 -16.33
N PHE A 680 -12.33 -13.52 -17.35
CA PHE A 680 -12.24 -14.22 -18.64
C PHE A 680 -10.89 -13.98 -19.34
N ALA A 681 -10.28 -12.80 -19.17
CA ALA A 681 -8.94 -12.51 -19.71
C ALA A 681 -7.80 -13.31 -19.06
N THR A 682 -8.04 -14.04 -17.95
CA THR A 682 -7.05 -14.94 -17.34
C THR A 682 -6.79 -16.22 -18.16
N GLY A 683 -7.54 -16.43 -19.26
CA GLY A 683 -7.46 -17.62 -20.09
C GLY A 683 -8.27 -18.81 -19.56
N LYS A 684 -9.01 -18.66 -18.47
CA LYS A 684 -9.97 -19.65 -17.98
C LYS A 684 -11.24 -19.62 -18.85
N ALA A 685 -11.63 -20.73 -19.42
CA ALA A 685 -12.87 -20.81 -20.21
C ALA A 685 -14.12 -20.56 -19.37
N ASN A 686 -14.08 -20.92 -18.11
CA ASN A 686 -15.21 -20.79 -17.19
C ASN A 686 -14.73 -20.55 -15.75
N PRO A 687 -14.59 -19.30 -15.32
CA PRO A 687 -14.20 -18.98 -13.95
C PRO A 687 -15.40 -19.07 -12.99
N GLU A 688 -16.17 -20.17 -13.02
CA GLU A 688 -17.41 -20.33 -12.22
C GLU A 688 -17.18 -20.09 -10.73
N GLY A 689 -16.06 -20.55 -10.20
CA GLY A 689 -15.75 -20.40 -8.79
C GLY A 689 -15.64 -18.94 -8.37
N GLU A 690 -15.00 -18.12 -9.21
CA GLU A 690 -14.86 -16.68 -9.01
C GLU A 690 -16.18 -15.93 -9.27
N LEU A 691 -16.89 -16.27 -10.35
CA LEU A 691 -18.16 -15.61 -10.72
C LEU A 691 -19.19 -15.75 -9.60
N ARG A 692 -19.27 -16.90 -8.94
CA ARG A 692 -20.20 -17.15 -7.83
C ARG A 692 -19.85 -16.38 -6.56
N ARG A 693 -18.63 -15.84 -6.44
CA ARG A 693 -18.16 -15.03 -5.31
C ARG A 693 -18.11 -13.53 -5.62
N LEU A 694 -18.42 -13.15 -6.87
CA LEU A 694 -18.42 -11.78 -7.36
C LEU A 694 -19.82 -11.34 -7.76
N LEU A 695 -20.35 -10.33 -7.08
CA LEU A 695 -21.59 -9.65 -7.45
C LEU A 695 -21.20 -8.29 -8.04
N GLU A 696 -21.21 -8.17 -9.38
CA GLU A 696 -20.76 -6.95 -10.07
C GLU A 696 -21.94 -6.17 -10.62
N PHE A 697 -22.16 -4.98 -10.08
CA PHE A 697 -23.15 -4.03 -10.54
C PHE A 697 -22.55 -2.98 -11.49
N HIS A 698 -23.31 -2.59 -12.48
CA HIS A 698 -22.98 -1.45 -13.30
C HIS A 698 -23.65 -0.19 -12.72
N ILE A 699 -22.84 0.74 -12.22
CA ILE A 699 -23.32 1.99 -11.65
C ILE A 699 -23.33 3.08 -12.72
N ASN A 700 -24.53 3.51 -13.07
CA ASN A 700 -24.75 4.65 -13.95
C ASN A 700 -24.56 5.97 -13.18
N LYS A 701 -24.25 7.03 -13.89
CA LYS A 701 -24.21 8.36 -13.30
C LYS A 701 -25.63 8.77 -12.90
N PRO A 702 -25.89 9.06 -11.60
CA PRO A 702 -27.19 9.52 -11.16
C PRO A 702 -27.67 10.77 -11.89
N PRO A 703 -28.99 10.94 -12.14
CA PRO A 703 -29.50 12.14 -12.77
C PRO A 703 -29.12 13.41 -12.00
N GLY A 704 -28.61 14.41 -12.71
CA GLY A 704 -28.23 15.70 -12.11
C GLY A 704 -26.88 15.70 -11.39
N LEU A 705 -26.17 14.59 -11.26
CA LEU A 705 -24.88 14.54 -10.58
C LEU A 705 -23.79 15.25 -11.41
N THR A 706 -23.51 16.50 -11.09
CA THR A 706 -22.35 17.26 -11.56
C THR A 706 -21.12 16.95 -10.69
N GLU A 707 -19.94 17.42 -11.08
CA GLU A 707 -18.72 17.27 -10.26
C GLU A 707 -18.85 18.01 -8.93
N SER A 708 -19.35 19.24 -8.95
CA SER A 708 -19.61 20.03 -7.75
C SER A 708 -20.64 19.37 -6.82
N GLU A 709 -21.70 18.82 -7.37
CA GLU A 709 -22.72 18.13 -6.60
C GLU A 709 -22.18 16.80 -6.03
N GLY A 710 -21.33 16.10 -6.77
CA GLY A 710 -20.63 14.92 -6.28
C GLY A 710 -19.70 15.23 -5.10
N GLN A 711 -19.00 16.36 -5.15
CA GLN A 711 -18.20 16.82 -4.01
C GLN A 711 -19.08 17.10 -2.80
N HIS A 712 -20.17 17.85 -2.99
CA HIS A 712 -21.11 18.16 -1.91
C HIS A 712 -21.72 16.92 -1.27
N LEU A 713 -22.05 15.88 -2.05
CA LEU A 713 -22.65 14.65 -1.57
C LEU A 713 -21.68 13.72 -0.83
N PHE A 714 -20.41 13.64 -1.29
CA PHE A 714 -19.49 12.64 -0.80
C PHE A 714 -18.45 13.17 0.20
N ASN A 715 -18.16 14.48 0.20
CA ASN A 715 -17.20 15.06 1.16
C ASN A 715 -17.64 14.91 2.62
N PRO A 716 -18.94 15.01 2.98
CA PRO A 716 -19.34 14.82 4.37
C PRO A 716 -18.93 13.45 4.95
N PHE A 717 -18.84 12.39 4.13
CA PHE A 717 -18.34 11.10 4.61
C PHE A 717 -16.84 11.09 4.93
N LYS A 718 -16.07 12.05 4.42
CA LYS A 718 -14.65 12.21 4.75
C LYS A 718 -14.43 13.02 6.03
N GLU A 719 -15.42 13.79 6.43
CA GLU A 719 -15.40 14.65 7.62
C GLU A 719 -16.13 13.99 8.80
N HIS A 720 -17.23 13.28 8.51
CA HIS A 720 -18.11 12.65 9.48
C HIS A 720 -18.13 11.13 9.26
N PHE A 721 -17.43 10.38 10.08
CA PHE A 721 -17.31 8.93 9.94
C PHE A 721 -17.11 8.21 11.29
N GLY A 722 -17.27 6.89 11.29
CA GLY A 722 -16.93 6.00 12.41
C GLY A 722 -17.92 6.01 13.58
N HIS A 723 -19.04 6.76 13.48
CA HIS A 723 -20.06 6.83 14.53
C HIS A 723 -21.11 5.73 14.39
N ALA A 724 -21.60 5.50 13.18
CA ALA A 724 -22.73 4.62 12.93
C ALA A 724 -22.43 3.16 13.21
N GLY A 725 -21.21 2.69 12.93
CA GLY A 725 -20.78 1.31 13.16
C GLY A 725 -20.84 0.87 14.62
N PRO A 726 -20.17 1.58 15.54
CA PRO A 726 -20.29 1.32 16.98
C PRO A 726 -21.71 1.40 17.52
N MET A 727 -22.52 2.38 17.03
CA MET A 727 -23.95 2.47 17.37
C MET A 727 -24.70 1.23 16.91
N PHE A 728 -24.43 0.74 15.72
CA PHE A 728 -25.05 -0.46 15.17
C PHE A 728 -24.67 -1.73 15.94
N VAL A 729 -23.39 -1.86 16.37
CA VAL A 729 -23.00 -2.98 17.23
C VAL A 729 -23.76 -3.00 18.56
N LYS A 730 -23.96 -1.82 19.19
CA LYS A 730 -24.80 -1.70 20.38
C LYS A 730 -26.25 -2.08 20.10
N ALA A 731 -26.78 -1.57 19.00
CA ALA A 731 -28.12 -1.91 18.56
C ALA A 731 -28.30 -3.43 18.32
N LEU A 732 -27.28 -4.16 17.85
CA LEU A 732 -27.31 -5.61 17.74
C LEU A 732 -27.44 -6.30 19.11
N TYR A 733 -26.80 -5.82 20.14
CA TYR A 733 -26.96 -6.35 21.49
C TYR A 733 -28.36 -6.06 22.04
N ASP A 734 -28.87 -4.85 21.84
CA ASP A 734 -30.24 -4.46 22.26
C ASP A 734 -31.30 -5.27 21.47
N TYR A 735 -31.08 -5.52 20.19
CA TYR A 735 -31.93 -6.34 19.32
C TYR A 735 -31.88 -7.83 19.66
N ASN A 736 -30.84 -8.26 20.35
CA ASN A 736 -30.43 -9.63 20.64
C ASN A 736 -29.79 -10.33 19.43
N ILE A 737 -28.60 -10.92 19.66
CA ILE A 737 -27.81 -11.59 18.62
C ILE A 737 -28.58 -12.74 17.95
N ASP A 738 -29.38 -13.50 18.67
CA ASP A 738 -30.16 -14.60 18.08
C ASP A 738 -31.33 -14.10 17.20
N ASN A 739 -31.91 -12.95 17.54
CA ASN A 739 -32.85 -12.27 16.65
C ASN A 739 -32.16 -11.75 15.39
N ALA A 740 -30.93 -11.23 15.51
CA ALA A 740 -30.15 -10.83 14.35
C ALA A 740 -29.85 -12.01 13.41
N LYS A 741 -29.44 -13.16 13.96
CA LYS A 741 -29.23 -14.39 13.17
C LYS A 741 -30.51 -14.83 12.48
N LYS A 742 -31.64 -14.74 13.18
CA LYS A 742 -32.96 -15.05 12.61
C LYS A 742 -33.28 -14.10 11.45
N THR A 743 -33.14 -12.80 11.63
CA THR A 743 -33.37 -11.82 10.58
C THR A 743 -32.50 -12.08 9.34
N VAL A 744 -31.22 -12.43 9.52
CA VAL A 744 -30.33 -12.85 8.42
C VAL A 744 -30.87 -14.10 7.71
N THR A 745 -31.37 -15.08 8.48
CA THR A 745 -31.94 -16.32 7.94
C THR A 745 -33.26 -16.05 7.18
N ASP A 746 -34.12 -15.20 7.72
CA ASP A 746 -35.40 -14.85 7.08
C ASP A 746 -35.16 -14.12 5.74
N TRP A 747 -34.21 -13.17 5.67
CA TRP A 747 -33.81 -12.53 4.42
C TRP A 747 -33.22 -13.53 3.44
N LYS A 748 -32.35 -14.44 3.89
CA LYS A 748 -31.79 -15.49 3.03
C LYS A 748 -32.87 -16.38 2.41
N LEU A 749 -33.83 -16.80 3.22
CA LEU A 749 -34.98 -17.63 2.74
C LEU A 749 -35.85 -16.84 1.76
N ARG A 750 -36.08 -15.55 2.01
CA ARG A 750 -36.85 -14.70 1.10
C ARG A 750 -36.13 -14.56 -0.25
N ILE A 751 -34.81 -14.26 -0.25
CA ILE A 751 -34.02 -14.14 -1.47
C ILE A 751 -34.01 -15.48 -2.23
N LEU A 752 -33.86 -16.62 -1.55
CA LEU A 752 -33.89 -17.93 -2.18
C LEU A 752 -35.25 -18.25 -2.82
N LYS A 753 -36.34 -17.74 -2.23
CA LYS A 753 -37.68 -17.89 -2.80
C LYS A 753 -37.89 -17.03 -4.05
N ASP A 754 -37.42 -15.80 -4.02
CA ASP A 754 -37.64 -14.82 -5.06
C ASP A 754 -36.57 -14.91 -6.20
N PHE A 755 -35.39 -15.47 -5.91
CA PHE A 755 -34.32 -15.78 -6.86
C PHE A 755 -34.19 -17.30 -6.96
N VAL A 756 -35.09 -17.92 -7.74
CA VAL A 756 -35.08 -19.37 -7.98
C VAL A 756 -33.96 -19.72 -8.90
N ASP A 757 -32.85 -20.23 -8.35
CA ASP A 757 -31.77 -20.85 -9.11
C ASP A 757 -31.33 -22.19 -8.52
N ASP A 758 -30.94 -23.09 -9.42
CA ASP A 758 -30.42 -24.42 -9.13
C ASP A 758 -28.99 -24.35 -8.51
N THR A 759 -28.82 -24.04 -7.24
CA THR A 759 -27.71 -24.54 -6.44
C THR A 759 -26.35 -23.83 -6.52
N GLY A 760 -26.19 -22.63 -7.15
CA GLY A 760 -24.84 -22.08 -7.33
C GLY A 760 -24.53 -20.76 -6.59
N TYR A 761 -25.56 -20.00 -6.21
CA TYR A 761 -25.41 -18.59 -5.80
C TYR A 761 -25.49 -18.37 -4.28
N SER A 762 -25.03 -19.36 -3.49
CA SER A 762 -25.05 -19.28 -2.01
C SER A 762 -24.26 -18.07 -1.45
N TYR A 763 -23.20 -17.64 -2.13
CA TYR A 763 -22.44 -16.44 -1.75
C TYR A 763 -23.25 -15.16 -1.98
N TRP A 764 -23.95 -15.03 -3.12
CA TRP A 764 -24.78 -13.88 -3.42
C TRP A 764 -25.94 -13.78 -2.43
N THR A 765 -26.69 -14.88 -2.24
CA THR A 765 -27.84 -14.90 -1.35
C THR A 765 -27.44 -14.69 0.11
N GLY A 766 -26.32 -15.26 0.55
CA GLY A 766 -25.81 -15.08 1.91
C GLY A 766 -25.28 -13.67 2.17
N GLY A 767 -24.49 -13.10 1.24
CA GLY A 767 -23.97 -11.76 1.37
C GLY A 767 -25.05 -10.67 1.35
N LEU A 768 -26.01 -10.79 0.43
CA LEU A 768 -27.17 -9.87 0.36
C LEU A 768 -28.08 -10.01 1.56
N ALA A 769 -28.29 -11.22 2.08
CA ALA A 769 -29.07 -11.43 3.31
C ALA A 769 -28.41 -10.69 4.50
N ALA A 770 -27.08 -10.71 4.62
CA ALA A 770 -26.35 -9.95 5.63
C ALA A 770 -26.54 -8.43 5.47
N ILE A 771 -26.50 -7.92 4.24
CA ILE A 771 -26.66 -6.48 3.95
C ILE A 771 -28.08 -6.02 4.25
N LEU A 772 -29.09 -6.76 3.79
CA LEU A 772 -30.49 -6.39 3.97
C LEU A 772 -30.94 -6.56 5.43
N ALA A 773 -30.49 -7.60 6.11
CA ALA A 773 -30.72 -7.76 7.55
C ALA A 773 -30.09 -6.63 8.36
N ALA A 774 -28.88 -6.21 8.00
CA ALA A 774 -28.24 -5.06 8.64
C ALA A 774 -29.03 -3.77 8.36
N GLY A 775 -29.53 -3.57 7.14
CA GLY A 775 -30.41 -2.47 6.80
C GLY A 775 -31.68 -2.46 7.65
N GLU A 776 -32.35 -3.61 7.78
CA GLU A 776 -33.56 -3.75 8.61
C GLU A 776 -33.29 -3.42 10.08
N ILE A 777 -32.20 -3.94 10.65
CA ILE A 777 -31.83 -3.67 12.04
C ILE A 777 -31.45 -2.20 12.24
N ALA A 778 -30.69 -1.60 11.30
CA ALA A 778 -30.32 -0.19 11.37
C ALA A 778 -31.54 0.75 11.32
N ILE A 779 -32.56 0.40 10.51
CA ILE A 779 -33.81 1.14 10.41
C ILE A 779 -34.63 0.99 11.71
N LYS A 780 -34.83 -0.23 12.20
CA LYS A 780 -35.52 -0.50 13.47
C LYS A 780 -34.86 0.23 14.65
N SER A 781 -33.53 0.34 14.61
CA SER A 781 -32.75 1.05 15.65
C SER A 781 -32.62 2.55 15.38
N LYS A 782 -33.31 3.10 14.39
CA LYS A 782 -33.33 4.53 14.01
C LYS A 782 -31.96 5.12 13.64
N ILE A 783 -31.03 4.27 13.21
CA ILE A 783 -29.72 4.70 12.69
C ILE A 783 -29.86 5.22 11.26
N LEU A 784 -30.71 4.58 10.45
CA LEU A 784 -31.05 4.98 9.09
C LEU A 784 -32.57 4.99 8.91
N ASP A 785 -33.03 5.66 7.84
CA ASP A 785 -34.45 5.68 7.45
C ASP A 785 -34.55 5.43 5.93
N TYR A 786 -34.24 4.19 5.52
CA TYR A 786 -34.27 3.79 4.11
C TYR A 786 -35.51 2.95 3.79
N ASP A 787 -36.08 3.11 2.58
CA ASP A 787 -37.01 2.13 2.02
C ASP A 787 -36.22 0.88 1.57
N LEU A 788 -36.25 -0.13 2.43
CA LEU A 788 -35.50 -1.36 2.20
C LEU A 788 -36.19 -2.25 1.15
N GLU A 789 -37.52 -2.13 1.01
CA GLU A 789 -38.29 -2.91 0.04
C GLU A 789 -38.02 -2.43 -1.39
N ASP A 790 -37.91 -1.12 -1.61
CA ASP A 790 -37.51 -0.53 -2.88
C ASP A 790 -36.11 -0.98 -3.28
N LEU A 791 -35.15 -0.89 -2.34
CA LEU A 791 -33.79 -1.33 -2.56
C LEU A 791 -33.71 -2.84 -2.86
N TYR A 792 -34.51 -3.66 -2.14
CA TYR A 792 -34.53 -5.10 -2.38
C TYR A 792 -35.01 -5.45 -3.78
N ARG A 793 -36.12 -4.83 -4.24
CA ARG A 793 -36.64 -5.05 -5.59
C ARG A 793 -35.64 -4.65 -6.67
N PHE A 794 -34.96 -3.53 -6.47
CA PHE A 794 -33.90 -3.08 -7.38
C PHE A 794 -32.77 -4.13 -7.46
N VAL A 795 -32.23 -4.56 -6.31
CA VAL A 795 -31.13 -5.52 -6.26
C VAL A 795 -31.54 -6.87 -6.85
N LEU A 796 -32.74 -7.34 -6.56
CA LEU A 796 -33.28 -8.61 -7.10
C LEU A 796 -33.36 -8.56 -8.64
N LYS A 797 -33.83 -7.46 -9.22
CA LYS A 797 -33.85 -7.25 -10.68
C LYS A 797 -32.45 -7.33 -11.26
N GLU A 798 -31.49 -6.60 -10.68
CA GLU A 798 -30.11 -6.61 -11.16
C GLU A 798 -29.47 -8.02 -11.07
N MET A 799 -29.77 -8.79 -10.03
CA MET A 799 -29.34 -10.19 -9.91
C MET A 799 -29.88 -11.07 -11.04
N TRP A 800 -31.17 -10.92 -11.36
CA TRP A 800 -31.78 -11.66 -12.47
C TRP A 800 -31.16 -11.29 -13.80
N ASP A 801 -30.90 -10.01 -14.06
CA ASP A 801 -30.27 -9.55 -15.27
C ASP A 801 -28.84 -10.10 -15.41
N MET A 802 -28.06 -10.10 -14.33
CA MET A 802 -26.72 -10.70 -14.29
C MET A 802 -26.75 -12.21 -14.53
N HIS A 803 -27.66 -12.93 -13.86
CA HIS A 803 -27.83 -14.37 -14.03
C HIS A 803 -28.18 -14.74 -15.48
N TYR A 804 -29.11 -14.00 -16.09
CA TYR A 804 -29.51 -14.20 -17.48
C TYR A 804 -28.34 -13.96 -18.44
N GLN A 805 -27.55 -12.90 -18.23
CA GLN A 805 -26.35 -12.63 -19.03
C GLN A 805 -25.29 -13.73 -18.89
N GLU A 806 -25.07 -14.25 -17.70
CA GLU A 806 -24.12 -15.36 -17.46
C GLU A 806 -24.50 -16.62 -18.24
N ARG A 807 -25.79 -16.94 -18.27
CA ARG A 807 -26.28 -18.09 -19.07
C ARG A 807 -26.05 -17.90 -20.58
N ARG A 808 -26.17 -16.69 -21.08
CA ARG A 808 -25.96 -16.36 -22.51
C ARG A 808 -24.48 -16.33 -22.89
N THR A 809 -23.59 -16.03 -21.97
CA THR A 809 -22.14 -15.93 -22.24
C THR A 809 -21.37 -17.21 -21.98
N LYS A 810 -22.00 -18.23 -21.38
CA LYS A 810 -21.38 -19.52 -21.14
C LYS A 810 -21.23 -20.23 -22.50
N LYS A 811 -20.00 -20.45 -22.97
CA LYS A 811 -19.74 -21.24 -24.16
C LYS A 811 -20.27 -22.66 -23.95
N SER A 812 -21.09 -23.15 -24.88
CA SER A 812 -21.49 -24.55 -24.86
C SER A 812 -20.28 -25.44 -25.17
N TYR A 813 -20.35 -26.71 -24.79
CA TYR A 813 -19.26 -27.63 -25.18
C TYR A 813 -19.20 -27.83 -26.69
N GLU A 814 -20.30 -27.64 -27.39
CA GLU A 814 -20.40 -27.60 -28.84
C GLU A 814 -19.59 -26.43 -29.41
N ASP A 815 -19.71 -25.22 -28.83
CA ASP A 815 -18.92 -24.04 -29.26
C ASP A 815 -17.41 -24.27 -29.04
N ILE A 816 -17.04 -24.98 -27.96
CA ILE A 816 -15.65 -25.32 -27.69
C ILE A 816 -15.10 -26.31 -28.72
N ILE A 817 -15.91 -27.30 -29.15
CA ILE A 817 -15.53 -28.23 -30.21
C ILE A 817 -15.39 -27.48 -31.52
N ASN A 818 -16.32 -26.60 -31.87
CA ASN A 818 -16.27 -25.80 -33.08
C ASN A 818 -15.05 -24.88 -33.10
N GLU A 819 -14.72 -24.21 -32.00
CA GLU A 819 -13.52 -23.41 -31.85
C GLU A 819 -12.23 -24.26 -32.02
N PHE A 820 -12.22 -25.48 -31.47
CA PHE A 820 -11.11 -26.42 -31.69
C PHE A 820 -10.94 -26.77 -33.15
N ILE A 821 -12.03 -27.05 -33.85
CA ILE A 821 -12.02 -27.37 -35.30
C ILE A 821 -11.51 -26.19 -36.10
N ILE A 822 -12.01 -24.98 -35.85
CA ILE A 822 -11.58 -23.75 -36.54
C ILE A 822 -10.09 -23.49 -36.32
N ASN A 823 -9.60 -23.61 -35.11
CA ASN A 823 -8.18 -23.39 -34.77
C ASN A 823 -7.22 -24.45 -35.38
N HIS A 824 -7.76 -25.61 -35.82
CA HIS A 824 -6.98 -26.70 -36.37
C HIS A 824 -7.39 -27.05 -37.80
N MET A 825 -7.95 -26.14 -38.59
CA MET A 825 -8.41 -26.35 -39.94
C MET A 825 -7.30 -26.92 -40.86
N ASN A 826 -6.04 -26.54 -40.64
CA ASN A 826 -4.89 -27.10 -41.38
C ASN A 826 -4.54 -28.54 -41.02
N SER A 827 -5.15 -29.14 -40.02
CA SER A 827 -4.90 -30.50 -39.50
C SER A 827 -6.12 -31.43 -39.72
N ILE A 828 -7.01 -31.07 -40.68
CA ILE A 828 -8.24 -31.82 -40.98
C ILE A 828 -8.06 -32.68 -42.21
N LEU A 829 -8.44 -33.97 -42.09
CA LEU A 829 -8.66 -34.88 -43.18
C LEU A 829 -10.17 -35.00 -43.42
N MET A 830 -10.64 -34.64 -44.60
CA MET A 830 -12.05 -34.74 -44.95
C MET A 830 -12.27 -35.82 -45.98
N ILE A 831 -13.24 -36.70 -45.74
CA ILE A 831 -13.60 -37.82 -46.59
C ILE A 831 -15.10 -37.79 -46.88
N ASN A 832 -15.46 -37.92 -48.16
CA ASN A 832 -16.84 -38.09 -48.59
C ASN A 832 -16.93 -39.37 -49.42
N ASP A 833 -17.82 -40.29 -49.06
CA ASP A 833 -18.00 -41.58 -49.74
C ASP A 833 -16.71 -42.32 -50.04
N GLY A 834 -15.79 -42.37 -49.10
CA GLY A 834 -14.51 -43.03 -49.23
C GLY A 834 -13.46 -42.28 -50.05
N LYS A 835 -13.77 -41.13 -50.63
CA LYS A 835 -12.85 -40.26 -51.36
C LYS A 835 -12.37 -39.13 -50.50
N VAL A 836 -11.08 -38.80 -50.56
CA VAL A 836 -10.49 -37.67 -49.85
C VAL A 836 -10.94 -36.40 -50.58
N VAL A 837 -11.64 -35.50 -49.84
CA VAL A 837 -12.09 -34.21 -50.30
C VAL A 837 -11.09 -33.12 -49.94
N MET A 838 -10.53 -33.21 -48.73
CA MET A 838 -9.52 -32.28 -48.23
C MET A 838 -8.43 -33.04 -47.45
N GLU A 839 -7.17 -32.74 -47.79
CA GLU A 839 -5.98 -33.26 -47.10
C GLU A 839 -5.48 -32.23 -46.05
N PRO A 840 -4.93 -32.68 -44.92
CA PRO A 840 -4.30 -31.77 -43.98
C PRO A 840 -3.12 -31.03 -44.62
N LYS A 841 -3.05 -29.73 -44.47
CA LYS A 841 -1.98 -28.86 -44.96
C LYS A 841 -0.73 -28.84 -44.05
N GLY A 842 -0.84 -29.38 -42.82
CA GLY A 842 0.23 -29.41 -41.84
C GLY A 842 0.75 -30.83 -41.56
N ASP A 843 1.84 -30.93 -40.77
CA ASP A 843 2.51 -32.18 -40.44
C ASP A 843 1.71 -33.09 -39.48
N LYS A 844 0.60 -32.61 -38.93
CA LYS A 844 -0.21 -33.31 -37.93
C LYS A 844 -1.63 -33.52 -38.41
N LEU A 845 -2.13 -34.73 -38.30
CA LEU A 845 -3.53 -35.08 -38.49
C LEU A 845 -4.21 -35.13 -37.11
N LEU A 846 -5.03 -34.15 -36.77
CA LEU A 846 -5.72 -34.05 -35.50
C LEU A 846 -7.23 -34.28 -35.58
N ILE A 847 -7.82 -34.02 -36.77
CA ILE A 847 -9.25 -34.10 -37.01
C ILE A 847 -9.51 -34.89 -38.28
N ARG A 848 -10.47 -35.81 -38.24
CA ARG A 848 -11.01 -36.49 -39.41
C ARG A 848 -12.52 -36.26 -39.48
N THR A 849 -13.03 -35.83 -40.62
CA THR A 849 -14.45 -35.63 -40.85
C THR A 849 -14.94 -36.55 -41.97
N GLU A 850 -16.03 -37.26 -41.73
CA GLU A 850 -16.74 -38.08 -42.70
C GLU A 850 -18.07 -37.34 -43.04
N VAL A 851 -18.05 -36.60 -44.14
CA VAL A 851 -19.13 -35.65 -44.54
C VAL A 851 -20.47 -36.36 -44.68
N HIS A 852 -20.52 -37.46 -45.42
CA HIS A 852 -21.77 -38.22 -45.69
C HIS A 852 -22.43 -38.84 -44.42
N THR A 853 -21.69 -38.96 -43.31
CA THR A 853 -22.20 -39.54 -42.05
C THR A 853 -22.34 -38.55 -40.92
N GLY A 854 -21.88 -37.27 -41.10
CA GLY A 854 -21.81 -36.27 -40.08
C GLY A 854 -20.91 -36.65 -38.90
N ARG A 855 -19.93 -37.53 -39.11
CA ARG A 855 -19.04 -38.03 -38.07
C ARG A 855 -17.76 -37.22 -38.06
N VAL A 856 -17.44 -36.65 -36.90
CA VAL A 856 -16.19 -35.93 -36.66
C VAL A 856 -15.36 -36.69 -35.64
N PHE A 857 -14.13 -36.99 -35.98
CA PHE A 857 -13.18 -37.68 -35.09
C PHE A 857 -12.08 -36.67 -34.72
N ILE A 858 -11.87 -36.47 -33.42
CA ILE A 858 -10.85 -35.57 -32.89
C ILE A 858 -9.86 -36.35 -32.01
N SER A 859 -8.56 -36.11 -32.19
CA SER A 859 -7.51 -36.70 -31.36
C SER A 859 -7.77 -36.38 -29.88
N SER A 860 -7.84 -37.43 -29.05
CA SER A 860 -8.14 -37.24 -27.60
C SER A 860 -7.02 -36.52 -26.88
N SER A 861 -5.77 -36.69 -27.27
CA SER A 861 -4.64 -35.97 -26.70
C SER A 861 -4.69 -34.50 -27.03
N ALA A 862 -5.02 -34.11 -28.26
CA ALA A 862 -5.13 -32.71 -28.66
C ALA A 862 -6.34 -32.03 -28.01
N MET A 863 -7.49 -32.70 -27.94
CA MET A 863 -8.66 -32.18 -27.26
C MET A 863 -8.40 -32.01 -25.75
N LYS A 864 -7.72 -32.98 -25.10
CA LYS A 864 -7.36 -32.86 -23.68
C LYS A 864 -6.45 -31.65 -23.45
N GLU A 865 -5.41 -31.48 -24.28
CA GLU A 865 -4.53 -30.32 -24.20
C GLU A 865 -5.31 -28.99 -24.35
N HIS A 866 -6.29 -28.97 -25.25
CA HIS A 866 -7.16 -27.80 -25.43
C HIS A 866 -8.06 -27.55 -24.21
N LEU A 867 -8.70 -28.60 -23.70
CA LEU A 867 -9.54 -28.51 -22.50
C LEU A 867 -8.73 -28.13 -21.25
N ASP A 868 -7.50 -28.65 -21.10
CA ASP A 868 -6.59 -28.29 -20.01
C ASP A 868 -6.19 -26.81 -20.09
N LYS A 869 -5.89 -26.27 -21.29
CA LYS A 869 -5.65 -24.84 -21.49
C LYS A 869 -6.85 -23.98 -21.08
N LEU A 870 -8.05 -24.47 -21.35
CA LEU A 870 -9.32 -23.82 -20.98
C LEU A 870 -9.75 -24.13 -19.54
N GLN A 871 -8.99 -24.96 -18.79
CA GLN A 871 -9.32 -25.43 -17.42
C GLN A 871 -10.69 -26.11 -17.32
N ILE A 872 -11.10 -26.83 -18.35
CA ILE A 872 -12.38 -27.57 -18.39
C ILE A 872 -12.16 -29.00 -17.89
N ASN A 873 -13.06 -29.44 -17.00
CA ASN A 873 -13.05 -30.81 -16.51
C ASN A 873 -13.46 -31.79 -17.62
N ILE A 874 -12.54 -32.67 -18.00
CA ILE A 874 -12.74 -33.66 -19.06
C ILE A 874 -13.93 -34.58 -18.78
N THR A 875 -14.10 -35.01 -17.53
CA THR A 875 -15.19 -35.91 -17.16
C THR A 875 -16.57 -35.25 -17.31
N ALA A 876 -16.67 -33.94 -16.94
CA ALA A 876 -17.87 -33.15 -17.14
C ALA A 876 -18.17 -32.94 -18.63
N PHE A 877 -17.15 -32.59 -19.42
CA PHE A 877 -17.24 -32.45 -20.87
C PHE A 877 -17.72 -33.73 -21.55
N GLU A 878 -17.09 -34.87 -21.24
CA GLU A 878 -17.49 -36.16 -21.79
C GLU A 878 -18.91 -36.57 -21.34
N GLY A 879 -19.23 -36.35 -20.05
CA GLY A 879 -20.53 -36.72 -19.47
C GLY A 879 -21.69 -35.97 -20.10
N GLU A 880 -21.58 -34.64 -20.27
CA GLU A 880 -22.66 -33.83 -20.87
C GLU A 880 -22.85 -34.16 -22.37
N LEU A 881 -21.76 -34.27 -23.12
CA LEU A 881 -21.83 -34.57 -24.55
C LEU A 881 -22.34 -36.01 -24.83
N LEU A 882 -22.04 -36.96 -23.92
CA LEU A 882 -22.63 -38.31 -23.96
C LEU A 882 -24.12 -38.27 -23.66
N HIS A 883 -24.55 -37.48 -22.68
CA HIS A 883 -25.95 -37.30 -22.33
C HIS A 883 -26.74 -36.67 -23.48
N LYS A 884 -26.16 -35.69 -24.16
CA LYS A 884 -26.74 -35.06 -25.37
C LYS A 884 -26.67 -35.94 -26.62
N GLY A 885 -25.99 -37.08 -26.59
CA GLY A 885 -25.84 -37.98 -27.71
C GLY A 885 -24.87 -37.46 -28.81
N ILE A 886 -24.17 -36.36 -28.54
CA ILE A 886 -23.20 -35.76 -29.45
C ILE A 886 -21.90 -36.54 -29.44
N LEU A 887 -21.42 -36.96 -28.28
CA LEU A 887 -20.21 -37.81 -28.14
C LEU A 887 -20.64 -39.29 -28.10
N LYS A 888 -19.86 -40.15 -28.79
CA LYS A 888 -20.09 -41.58 -28.81
C LYS A 888 -19.09 -42.38 -28.02
N LYS A 889 -19.56 -43.47 -27.43
CA LYS A 889 -18.73 -44.55 -26.88
C LYS A 889 -18.46 -45.57 -27.97
N GLY A 890 -17.23 -46.01 -28.08
CA GLY A 890 -16.83 -46.98 -29.09
C GLY A 890 -15.70 -47.92 -28.68
N GLY A 891 -15.27 -48.76 -29.60
CA GLY A 891 -14.23 -49.74 -29.33
C GLY A 891 -14.70 -50.92 -28.48
N LYS A 892 -13.79 -51.87 -28.17
CA LYS A 892 -14.11 -53.07 -27.35
C LYS A 892 -14.54 -52.77 -25.93
N ASN A 893 -14.12 -51.63 -25.37
CA ASN A 893 -14.38 -51.27 -23.98
C ASN A 893 -15.52 -50.25 -23.83
N MET A 894 -16.22 -49.88 -24.90
CA MET A 894 -17.30 -48.87 -24.91
C MET A 894 -16.91 -47.59 -24.15
N THR A 895 -15.71 -47.06 -24.41
CA THR A 895 -15.21 -45.81 -23.84
C THR A 895 -15.41 -44.62 -24.79
N ALA A 896 -15.44 -43.39 -24.25
CA ALA A 896 -15.64 -42.17 -25.06
C ALA A 896 -14.40 -41.96 -25.99
N PRO A 897 -13.15 -41.87 -25.51
CA PRO A 897 -12.02 -41.97 -26.42
C PRO A 897 -11.67 -43.43 -26.68
N TYR A 898 -11.59 -43.82 -27.95
CA TYR A 898 -11.19 -45.16 -28.33
C TYR A 898 -10.21 -45.16 -29.52
N LYS A 899 -9.55 -46.29 -29.80
CA LYS A 899 -8.58 -46.37 -30.87
C LYS A 899 -9.25 -46.29 -32.24
N LEU A 900 -8.84 -45.30 -33.02
CA LEU A 900 -9.40 -45.01 -34.35
C LEU A 900 -8.30 -44.96 -35.40
N ARG A 901 -8.63 -45.35 -36.63
CA ARG A 901 -7.77 -45.24 -37.81
C ARG A 901 -7.99 -43.91 -38.51
N PHE A 902 -7.39 -42.85 -38.01
CA PHE A 902 -7.59 -41.49 -38.54
C PHE A 902 -7.18 -41.39 -40.03
N GLY A 903 -6.11 -42.10 -40.45
CA GLY A 903 -5.63 -42.04 -41.82
C GLY A 903 -6.28 -43.09 -42.76
N ALA A 904 -7.36 -43.79 -42.35
CA ALA A 904 -8.03 -44.75 -43.24
C ALA A 904 -8.59 -44.06 -44.49
N GLY A 905 -8.23 -44.57 -45.67
CA GLY A 905 -8.61 -43.96 -46.95
C GLY A 905 -7.65 -42.89 -47.48
N TRP A 906 -6.59 -42.53 -46.72
CA TRP A 906 -5.59 -41.52 -47.10
C TRP A 906 -4.25 -42.20 -47.45
N LYS A 907 -3.41 -41.53 -48.27
CA LYS A 907 -2.11 -42.05 -48.79
C LYS A 907 -1.09 -42.42 -47.71
N PHE A 908 -1.17 -41.78 -46.55
CA PHE A 908 -0.23 -42.02 -45.48
C PHE A 908 -0.85 -42.94 -44.42
N ASN A 909 -0.17 -44.02 -44.10
CA ASN A 909 -0.61 -44.98 -43.08
C ASN A 909 -0.32 -44.42 -41.70
N VAL A 910 -1.23 -43.58 -41.17
CA VAL A 910 -1.14 -43.02 -39.82
C VAL A 910 -1.51 -44.13 -38.83
N ALA A 911 -0.70 -44.26 -37.77
CA ALA A 911 -0.97 -45.23 -36.72
C ALA A 911 -2.34 -44.99 -36.05
N ASN A 912 -2.94 -46.04 -35.51
CA ASN A 912 -4.17 -45.88 -34.71
C ASN A 912 -3.92 -44.96 -33.52
N ILE A 913 -4.69 -43.87 -33.44
CA ILE A 913 -4.66 -42.93 -32.29
C ILE A 913 -5.95 -43.02 -31.48
N GLN A 914 -5.85 -42.65 -30.21
CA GLN A 914 -7.06 -42.48 -29.41
C GLN A 914 -7.76 -41.20 -29.81
N GLY A 915 -9.07 -41.26 -30.10
CA GLY A 915 -9.86 -40.11 -30.50
C GLY A 915 -11.29 -40.19 -30.00
N TYR A 916 -11.89 -39.05 -29.94
CA TYR A 916 -13.31 -38.86 -29.68
C TYR A 916 -14.07 -38.94 -31.00
N GLU A 917 -15.25 -39.58 -31.01
CA GLU A 917 -16.19 -39.56 -32.13
C GLU A 917 -17.38 -38.68 -31.75
N PHE A 918 -17.54 -37.59 -32.48
CA PHE A 918 -18.67 -36.68 -32.35
C PHE A 918 -19.64 -36.83 -33.54
N ARG A 919 -20.92 -36.60 -33.26
CA ARG A 919 -21.94 -36.36 -34.28
C ARG A 919 -22.25 -34.86 -34.26
N LEU A 920 -21.80 -34.15 -35.25
CA LEU A 920 -22.03 -32.73 -35.43
C LEU A 920 -22.71 -32.50 -36.76
N ASP A 921 -23.61 -31.53 -36.78
CA ASP A 921 -24.07 -31.04 -38.10
C ASP A 921 -22.96 -30.17 -38.68
N VAL A 922 -22.31 -30.71 -39.69
CA VAL A 922 -21.18 -30.02 -40.35
C VAL A 922 -21.61 -29.30 -41.61
N SER A 923 -22.93 -29.24 -41.92
CA SER A 923 -23.47 -28.54 -43.10
C SER A 923 -23.11 -27.05 -43.07
N ASP A 924 -23.13 -26.40 -41.92
CA ASP A 924 -22.82 -24.98 -41.76
C ASP A 924 -21.34 -24.62 -41.79
N LEU A 925 -20.44 -25.64 -41.76
CA LEU A 925 -18.99 -25.39 -41.83
C LEU A 925 -18.46 -25.26 -43.26
N PHE A 926 -19.32 -25.52 -44.24
CA PHE A 926 -18.93 -25.58 -45.64
C PHE A 926 -20.01 -24.94 -46.51
N ASP A 927 -19.89 -23.64 -46.75
CA ASP A 927 -20.69 -22.92 -47.75
C ASP A 927 -20.51 -23.49 -49.17
N GLU A 928 -21.55 -23.38 -49.94
CA GLU A 928 -21.86 -24.01 -51.22
C GLU A 928 -20.87 -23.81 -52.39
N ASP A 929 -19.66 -23.35 -52.20
CA ASP A 929 -18.72 -23.06 -53.31
C ASP A 929 -17.87 -24.27 -53.82
N LEU A 930 -18.14 -25.51 -53.35
CA LEU A 930 -17.45 -26.69 -53.87
C LEU A 930 -18.28 -27.59 -54.82
N SER A 931 -19.37 -27.04 -55.46
CA SER A 931 -20.20 -27.76 -56.37
C SER A 931 -20.05 -27.30 -57.88
N SER A 932 -18.89 -26.72 -58.23
CA SER A 932 -18.59 -26.44 -59.65
C SER A 932 -17.10 -26.55 -59.87
N ASP A 933 -16.61 -27.79 -60.15
CA ASP A 933 -15.78 -28.16 -61.32
C ASP A 933 -15.65 -29.69 -61.42
#